data_f83f25fb2a4af9222854d90ca3063687
#
_entry.id   f83f25fb2a4af9222854d90ca3063687
#
_cell.length_a   1.000
_cell.length_b   1.000
_cell.length_c   1.000
_cell.angle_alpha   90.00
_cell.angle_beta   90.00
_cell.angle_gamma   90.00
#
_symmetry.space_group_name_H-M   'P 1'
#
loop_
_entity.id
_entity.type
_entity.pdbx_description
1 polymer ?
#
loop_
_entity_poly.entity_id
_entity_poly.type
_entity_poly.pdbx_seq_one_letter_code
_entity_poly.pdbx_strand_id
1 'polypeptide(L)'
;MAALNPNTIDWVVLAAEPLARKLASEGEIDSALPLLDALLETRPPEGSGGRRRLLNRLYISQYHMRALANGPLKELAARAPTRTLSMLCGALERAQEGESSLWRTAIEPDGQNVEFDALAVVVDVTRDLASEVARRPEFLTKVVEDLERRKAPIFHRLAIHVLRTASPTRSPELLARLASPELSASSECFHEIAAALLERFGEFTQEQQAEIRQAMRKDAERAAARAGPDGAEVRDARLSTWFQIIEPWLPEEDRAEFDALVGRTGRWPHPGYRSWHSHGRPHPTRFTHEQVASLTDQELIALLKEHQRDEVPENFLDDDVGLERALGVMINENPERLTRLAREFSALPPRFIDMALSAAVVVFQNRRDGSLDEGAVEGVVTLCEATVSERALHEGGKTWTAAQREAATVILNITERLKHRSPALIPRAAQVVEELARSADPSPEKEPGEVARTRESITFAVSSVRGSARFAAIALLSDSSEPDTVEARTANARLRPIIDAALDAQGEPSPTLRASIARHFWRLFAVDEQWAAGIASRLFGEVGSVEGTPEAWRVYLEWHRAYRPLYRLLAPYYAESAKRVGAYDEHSARALGQHLADLAAFGAIDPRVEGSPIGEFVANASPEAKLHVLDSVGRKLQGTERIDPAILARIQSLWTWWRERAEATHHLDELEAFGTWFGSGRFDRAWTLAELEKVLVLTGGHLRWDEGLLDLLAEDAARSPEAVARCKKMLIDASDPWLLIGREGIRSVVAALAATEGGQRLADEVRSRLLAHGFGDVEGTSACR
;
A
#
# COMPACT_ATOMS: atom_id res chain seq x y z
N MET A 1 17.41 -9.07 16.34
CA MET A 1 16.28 -8.49 15.54
C MET A 1 15.40 -9.59 14.94
N ALA A 2 15.94 -10.61 14.26
CA ALA A 2 15.16 -11.67 13.59
C ALA A 2 14.15 -12.44 14.48
N ALA A 3 14.35 -12.50 15.79
CA ALA A 3 13.45 -13.16 16.74
C ALA A 3 12.33 -12.26 17.28
N LEU A 4 12.31 -10.97 16.89
CA LEU A 4 11.36 -9.99 17.40
C LEU A 4 10.21 -9.81 16.40
N ASN A 5 9.01 -9.56 16.91
CA ASN A 5 7.90 -9.17 16.04
C ASN A 5 8.09 -7.72 15.52
N PRO A 6 7.49 -7.34 14.37
CA PRO A 6 7.68 -6.02 13.78
C PRO A 6 7.40 -4.84 14.71
N ASN A 7 6.41 -4.95 15.59
CA ASN A 7 6.07 -3.89 16.54
C ASN A 7 7.11 -3.76 17.67
N THR A 8 7.81 -4.84 18.02
CA THR A 8 8.86 -4.83 19.03
C THR A 8 10.16 -4.22 18.48
N ILE A 9 10.40 -4.33 17.17
CA ILE A 9 11.61 -3.81 16.51
C ILE A 9 11.71 -2.29 16.67
N ASP A 10 10.64 -1.56 16.42
CA ASP A 10 10.63 -0.09 16.54
C ASP A 10 10.95 0.35 17.98
N TRP A 11 10.43 -0.36 18.98
CA TRP A 11 10.74 -0.12 20.39
C TRP A 11 12.21 -0.39 20.74
N VAL A 12 12.79 -1.48 20.22
CA VAL A 12 14.20 -1.78 20.41
C VAL A 12 15.09 -0.69 19.81
N VAL A 13 14.74 -0.18 18.62
CA VAL A 13 15.47 0.91 17.99
C VAL A 13 15.38 2.21 18.80
N LEU A 14 14.18 2.56 19.28
CA LEU A 14 13.95 3.73 20.12
C LEU A 14 14.76 3.70 21.43
N ALA A 15 14.93 2.51 22.01
CA ALA A 15 15.71 2.32 23.22
C ALA A 15 17.23 2.31 22.95
N ALA A 16 17.65 1.69 21.85
CA ALA A 16 19.05 1.53 21.49
C ALA A 16 19.68 2.80 20.89
N GLU A 17 18.91 3.67 20.24
CA GLU A 17 19.42 4.90 19.63
C GLU A 17 20.06 5.85 20.65
N PRO A 18 19.41 6.21 21.79
CA PRO A 18 20.04 7.04 22.81
C PRO A 18 21.29 6.41 23.42
N LEU A 19 21.29 5.08 23.61
CA LEU A 19 22.47 4.36 24.10
C LEU A 19 23.61 4.40 23.09
N ALA A 20 23.31 4.13 21.80
CA ALA A 20 24.31 4.20 20.73
C ALA A 20 24.89 5.62 20.60
N ARG A 21 24.05 6.63 20.72
CA ARG A 21 24.47 8.04 20.71
C ARG A 21 25.37 8.35 21.89
N LYS A 22 25.01 7.93 23.09
CA LYS A 22 25.84 8.12 24.28
C LYS A 22 27.21 7.44 24.13
N LEU A 23 27.25 6.17 23.76
CA LEU A 23 28.48 5.44 23.51
C LEU A 23 29.36 6.13 22.44
N ALA A 24 28.77 6.56 21.35
CA ALA A 24 29.47 7.30 20.30
C ALA A 24 30.04 8.61 20.81
N SER A 25 29.28 9.41 21.60
CA SER A 25 29.71 10.69 22.15
C SER A 25 30.80 10.53 23.23
N GLU A 26 30.81 9.44 23.98
CA GLU A 26 31.83 9.12 24.99
C GLU A 26 33.09 8.50 24.36
N GLY A 27 33.06 8.14 23.08
CA GLY A 27 34.20 7.56 22.36
C GLY A 27 34.32 6.05 22.51
N GLU A 28 33.28 5.39 23.01
CA GLU A 28 33.19 3.92 23.17
C GLU A 28 32.85 3.23 21.84
N ILE A 29 33.76 3.40 20.87
CA ILE A 29 33.57 2.95 19.48
C ILE A 29 33.35 1.43 19.38
N ASP A 30 34.08 0.67 20.22
CA ASP A 30 34.03 -0.79 20.20
C ASP A 30 32.69 -1.34 20.72
N SER A 31 31.96 -0.59 21.51
CA SER A 31 30.62 -0.91 21.99
C SER A 31 29.53 -0.38 21.07
N ALA A 32 29.71 0.82 20.51
CA ALA A 32 28.72 1.50 19.65
C ALA A 32 28.56 0.82 18.28
N LEU A 33 29.65 0.45 17.61
CA LEU A 33 29.60 -0.18 16.28
C LEU A 33 28.83 -1.50 16.24
N PRO A 34 29.07 -2.49 17.12
CA PRO A 34 28.29 -3.72 17.14
C PRO A 34 26.80 -3.50 17.43
N LEU A 35 26.48 -2.54 18.29
CA LEU A 35 25.09 -2.19 18.58
C LEU A 35 24.38 -1.65 17.33
N LEU A 36 25.01 -0.74 16.59
CA LEU A 36 24.45 -0.19 15.35
C LEU A 36 24.40 -1.24 14.22
N ASP A 37 25.42 -2.09 14.09
CA ASP A 37 25.40 -3.19 13.11
C ASP A 37 24.24 -4.16 13.36
N ALA A 38 23.95 -4.47 14.63
CA ALA A 38 22.81 -5.30 15.01
C ALA A 38 21.46 -4.64 14.68
N LEU A 39 21.35 -3.30 14.77
CA LEU A 39 20.14 -2.56 14.36
C LEU A 39 19.96 -2.56 12.83
N LEU A 40 21.04 -2.69 12.07
CA LEU A 40 21.05 -2.80 10.61
C LEU A 40 20.98 -4.25 10.10
N GLU A 41 20.49 -5.17 10.93
CA GLU A 41 20.27 -6.57 10.55
C GLU A 41 19.19 -6.66 9.43
N THR A 42 19.38 -7.64 8.54
CA THR A 42 18.53 -7.83 7.37
C THR A 42 17.51 -8.95 7.55
N ARG A 43 16.34 -8.79 6.97
CA ARG A 43 15.34 -9.87 6.88
C ARG A 43 15.78 -10.93 5.88
N PRO A 44 15.51 -12.21 6.16
CA PRO A 44 15.72 -13.27 5.17
C PRO A 44 14.86 -12.99 3.92
N PRO A 45 15.32 -13.39 2.72
CA PRO A 45 14.54 -13.24 1.50
C PRO A 45 13.27 -14.10 1.57
N GLU A 46 12.11 -13.46 1.64
CA GLU A 46 10.83 -14.17 1.55
C GLU A 46 10.50 -14.50 0.09
N GLY A 47 9.89 -15.66 -0.18
CA GLY A 47 9.52 -16.25 -1.47
C GLY A 47 9.25 -15.33 -2.68
N SER A 48 8.95 -15.83 -3.87
CA SER A 48 8.98 -15.24 -5.22
C SER A 48 8.06 -14.01 -5.51
N GLY A 49 8.53 -12.77 -5.39
CA GLY A 49 7.76 -11.58 -5.78
C GLY A 49 8.52 -10.24 -5.75
N GLY A 50 8.91 -9.76 -6.89
CA GLY A 50 9.11 -8.39 -7.36
C GLY A 50 9.76 -7.30 -6.49
N ARG A 51 9.76 -6.08 -7.03
CA ARG A 51 10.35 -4.82 -6.51
C ARG A 51 10.05 -4.50 -5.04
N ARG A 52 8.92 -4.96 -4.50
CA ARG A 52 8.54 -4.79 -3.07
C ARG A 52 9.46 -5.53 -2.07
N ARG A 53 10.22 -6.54 -2.53
CA ARG A 53 11.13 -7.33 -1.70
C ARG A 53 12.37 -6.56 -1.26
N LEU A 54 12.94 -5.75 -2.14
CA LEU A 54 14.15 -4.99 -1.86
C LEU A 54 13.88 -3.88 -0.83
N LEU A 55 12.71 -3.26 -0.91
CA LEU A 55 12.37 -2.07 -0.14
C LEU A 55 12.16 -2.33 1.37
N ASN A 56 12.01 -3.58 1.81
CA ASN A 56 11.82 -3.94 3.22
C ASN A 56 12.88 -4.92 3.75
N ARG A 57 14.09 -4.90 3.18
CA ARG A 57 15.17 -5.83 3.59
C ARG A 57 15.72 -5.55 4.99
N LEU A 58 15.68 -4.34 5.46
CA LEU A 58 16.07 -4.00 6.83
C LEU A 58 14.87 -4.16 7.77
N TYR A 59 15.13 -4.57 9.01
CA TYR A 59 14.10 -4.60 10.04
C TYR A 59 13.70 -3.20 10.48
N ILE A 60 14.64 -2.26 10.47
CA ILE A 60 14.43 -0.85 10.85
C ILE A 60 13.62 -0.09 9.81
N SER A 61 12.72 0.78 10.25
CA SER A 61 11.96 1.69 9.39
C SER A 61 12.81 2.85 8.89
N GLN A 62 12.39 3.51 7.80
CA GLN A 62 13.07 4.69 7.26
C GLN A 62 13.17 5.83 8.30
N TYR A 63 12.12 6.04 9.08
CA TYR A 63 12.08 7.06 10.12
C TYR A 63 13.21 6.86 11.14
N HIS A 64 13.31 5.66 11.68
CA HIS A 64 14.35 5.33 12.65
C HIS A 64 15.75 5.29 12.02
N MET A 65 15.88 4.85 10.76
CA MET A 65 17.16 4.91 10.07
C MET A 65 17.67 6.35 9.91
N ARG A 66 16.78 7.30 9.62
CA ARG A 66 17.12 8.73 9.58
C ARG A 66 17.55 9.27 10.95
N ALA A 67 16.92 8.81 12.03
CA ALA A 67 17.34 9.17 13.39
C ALA A 67 18.75 8.65 13.69
N LEU A 68 19.06 7.39 13.34
CA LEU A 68 20.40 6.84 13.47
C LEU A 68 21.44 7.61 12.61
N ALA A 69 21.08 7.96 11.38
CA ALA A 69 21.94 8.70 10.45
C ALA A 69 22.31 10.10 10.98
N ASN A 70 21.33 10.83 11.51
CA ASN A 70 21.50 12.18 12.03
C ASN A 70 22.07 12.22 13.45
N GLY A 71 22.07 11.09 14.17
CA GLY A 71 22.54 10.95 15.54
C GLY A 71 23.84 10.12 15.62
N PRO A 72 23.74 8.88 16.15
CA PRO A 72 24.94 8.09 16.49
C PRO A 72 25.85 7.76 15.32
N LEU A 73 25.33 7.56 14.11
CA LEU A 73 26.17 7.30 12.93
C LEU A 73 27.02 8.52 12.54
N LYS A 74 26.45 9.71 12.64
CA LYS A 74 27.20 10.97 12.41
C LYS A 74 28.33 11.16 13.42
N GLU A 75 28.07 10.87 14.68
CA GLU A 75 29.08 10.93 15.76
C GLU A 75 30.22 9.93 15.50
N LEU A 76 29.87 8.67 15.16
CA LEU A 76 30.86 7.63 14.85
C LEU A 76 31.64 7.92 13.58
N ALA A 77 31.00 8.47 12.53
CA ALA A 77 31.66 8.87 11.31
C ALA A 77 32.74 9.94 11.56
N ALA A 78 32.47 10.89 12.45
CA ALA A 78 33.44 11.91 12.86
C ALA A 78 34.67 11.33 13.61
N ARG A 79 34.48 10.29 14.42
CA ARG A 79 35.51 9.72 15.31
C ARG A 79 36.25 8.52 14.71
N ALA A 80 35.53 7.66 13.98
CA ALA A 80 36.07 6.43 13.41
C ALA A 80 35.55 6.19 11.98
N PRO A 81 35.81 7.11 11.02
CA PRO A 81 35.19 7.14 9.70
C PRO A 81 35.36 5.84 8.91
N THR A 82 36.55 5.27 8.87
CA THR A 82 36.82 4.03 8.13
C THR A 82 36.14 2.79 8.72
N ARG A 83 36.03 2.72 10.03
CA ARG A 83 35.33 1.62 10.72
C ARG A 83 33.83 1.73 10.53
N THR A 84 33.27 2.93 10.64
CA THR A 84 31.86 3.23 10.38
C THR A 84 31.48 2.93 8.94
N LEU A 85 32.34 3.33 7.97
CA LEU A 85 32.15 3.00 6.56
C LEU A 85 32.15 1.49 6.32
N SER A 86 33.09 0.76 6.93
CA SER A 86 33.16 -0.69 6.78
C SER A 86 31.90 -1.40 7.33
N MET A 87 31.36 -0.94 8.45
CA MET A 87 30.11 -1.45 9.04
C MET A 87 28.92 -1.16 8.14
N LEU A 88 28.77 0.07 7.63
CA LEU A 88 27.69 0.45 6.70
C LEU A 88 27.75 -0.34 5.39
N CYS A 89 28.95 -0.52 4.82
CA CYS A 89 29.16 -1.37 3.65
C CYS A 89 28.76 -2.84 3.94
N GLY A 90 29.07 -3.37 5.13
CA GLY A 90 28.64 -4.71 5.54
C GLY A 90 27.13 -4.84 5.60
N ALA A 91 26.43 -3.87 6.19
CA ALA A 91 24.96 -3.84 6.24
C ALA A 91 24.34 -3.75 4.83
N LEU A 92 24.90 -2.88 3.97
CA LEU A 92 24.46 -2.72 2.58
C LEU A 92 24.67 -4.01 1.76
N GLU A 93 25.81 -4.69 1.94
CA GLU A 93 26.11 -5.96 1.27
C GLU A 93 25.11 -7.06 1.65
N ARG A 94 24.81 -7.23 2.94
CA ARG A 94 23.79 -8.15 3.41
C ARG A 94 22.41 -7.85 2.84
N ALA A 95 22.04 -6.56 2.75
CA ALA A 95 20.76 -6.13 2.21
C ALA A 95 20.63 -6.32 0.70
N GLN A 96 21.72 -6.29 -0.03
CA GLN A 96 21.78 -6.36 -1.50
C GLN A 96 22.19 -7.74 -2.03
N GLU A 97 22.35 -8.74 -1.19
CA GLU A 97 22.82 -10.07 -1.60
C GLU A 97 21.89 -10.68 -2.68
N GLY A 98 22.48 -10.92 -3.87
CA GLY A 98 21.79 -11.52 -5.02
C GLY A 98 20.82 -10.61 -5.77
N GLU A 99 20.79 -9.30 -5.48
CA GLU A 99 19.80 -8.37 -6.04
C GLU A 99 20.45 -7.29 -6.93
N SER A 100 19.67 -6.80 -7.92
CA SER A 100 20.03 -5.67 -8.75
C SER A 100 19.99 -4.35 -7.97
N SER A 101 20.84 -3.38 -8.33
CA SER A 101 20.82 -2.02 -7.77
C SER A 101 19.97 -1.03 -8.58
N LEU A 102 19.28 -1.49 -9.62
CA LEU A 102 18.44 -0.65 -10.51
C LEU A 102 17.21 -0.05 -9.83
N TRP A 103 16.87 -0.48 -8.62
CA TRP A 103 15.82 0.15 -7.82
C TRP A 103 16.15 1.60 -7.45
N ARG A 104 17.45 1.97 -7.41
CA ARG A 104 17.93 3.31 -7.18
C ARG A 104 18.48 3.89 -8.49
N THR A 105 17.93 5.01 -8.92
CA THR A 105 18.26 5.60 -10.23
C THR A 105 19.64 6.24 -10.23
N ALA A 106 19.99 7.01 -9.21
CA ALA A 106 21.28 7.70 -9.06
C ALA A 106 21.86 7.49 -7.66
N ILE A 107 23.20 7.40 -7.55
CA ILE A 107 23.87 7.38 -6.24
C ILE A 107 23.81 8.75 -5.57
N GLU A 108 23.99 9.84 -6.32
CA GLU A 108 23.83 11.20 -5.82
C GLU A 108 22.36 11.50 -5.45
N PRO A 109 22.13 12.59 -4.66
CA PRO A 109 20.79 13.10 -4.45
C PRO A 109 20.18 13.52 -5.80
N ASP A 110 19.10 12.87 -6.20
CA ASP A 110 18.44 13.09 -7.47
C ASP A 110 16.92 12.97 -7.34
N GLY A 111 16.18 13.79 -8.11
CA GLY A 111 14.71 13.76 -8.13
C GLY A 111 14.11 12.47 -8.70
N GLN A 112 14.92 11.64 -9.39
CA GLN A 112 14.55 10.33 -9.89
C GLN A 112 14.67 9.21 -8.85
N ASN A 113 15.29 9.50 -7.71
CA ASN A 113 15.34 8.58 -6.57
C ASN A 113 14.00 8.64 -5.83
N VAL A 114 13.09 7.74 -6.17
CA VAL A 114 11.80 7.58 -5.48
C VAL A 114 11.98 6.60 -4.33
N GLU A 115 12.34 7.12 -3.17
CA GLU A 115 12.75 6.28 -2.05
C GLU A 115 11.98 6.62 -0.77
N PHE A 116 11.26 5.62 -0.27
CA PHE A 116 10.59 5.65 1.03
C PHE A 116 11.02 4.48 1.90
N ASP A 117 12.36 4.21 1.95
CA ASP A 117 12.92 2.99 2.52
C ASP A 117 14.18 3.26 3.35
N ALA A 118 14.39 2.45 4.38
CA ALA A 118 15.58 2.49 5.23
C ALA A 118 16.88 2.21 4.45
N LEU A 119 16.84 1.30 3.46
CA LEU A 119 17.99 0.95 2.64
C LEU A 119 18.51 2.14 1.83
N ALA A 120 17.62 2.99 1.32
CA ALA A 120 17.99 4.22 0.63
C ALA A 120 18.80 5.16 1.53
N VAL A 121 18.40 5.30 2.78
CA VAL A 121 19.14 6.10 3.78
C VAL A 121 20.51 5.49 4.07
N VAL A 122 20.65 4.16 4.11
CA VAL A 122 21.95 3.49 4.26
C VAL A 122 22.86 3.80 3.09
N VAL A 123 22.35 3.78 1.85
CA VAL A 123 23.11 4.16 0.65
C VAL A 123 23.58 5.61 0.73
N ASP A 124 22.70 6.55 1.13
CA ASP A 124 23.04 7.95 1.28
C ASP A 124 24.17 8.19 2.28
N VAL A 125 24.04 7.61 3.49
CA VAL A 125 25.05 7.73 4.54
C VAL A 125 26.39 7.08 4.10
N THR A 126 26.31 5.93 3.43
CA THR A 126 27.50 5.24 2.91
C THR A 126 28.20 6.06 1.84
N ARG A 127 27.45 6.64 0.88
CA ARG A 127 27.95 7.54 -0.16
C ARG A 127 28.67 8.75 0.44
N ASP A 128 28.00 9.44 1.34
CA ASP A 128 28.49 10.69 1.92
C ASP A 128 29.78 10.43 2.73
N LEU A 129 29.78 9.38 3.55
CA LEU A 129 30.94 9.00 4.34
C LEU A 129 32.09 8.49 3.47
N ALA A 130 31.83 7.69 2.43
CA ALA A 130 32.86 7.22 1.50
C ALA A 130 33.51 8.40 0.76
N SER A 131 32.70 9.35 0.28
CA SER A 131 33.18 10.56 -0.37
C SER A 131 33.98 11.45 0.57
N GLU A 132 33.55 11.60 1.83
CA GLU A 132 34.30 12.38 2.82
C GLU A 132 35.66 11.76 3.16
N VAL A 133 35.71 10.45 3.39
CA VAL A 133 36.96 9.72 3.66
C VAL A 133 37.91 9.80 2.46
N ALA A 134 37.38 9.64 1.26
CA ALA A 134 38.15 9.67 0.02
C ALA A 134 38.71 11.05 -0.36
N ARG A 135 38.18 12.16 0.18
CA ARG A 135 38.76 13.51 -0.01
C ARG A 135 40.18 13.62 0.53
N ARG A 136 40.60 12.73 1.41
CA ARG A 136 41.98 12.61 1.84
C ARG A 136 42.72 11.71 0.85
N PRO A 137 43.71 12.22 0.08
CA PRO A 137 44.35 11.49 -1.03
C PRO A 137 44.89 10.11 -0.63
N GLU A 138 45.39 9.99 0.59
CA GLU A 138 45.91 8.74 1.15
C GLU A 138 44.89 7.64 1.35
N PHE A 139 43.58 7.97 1.37
CA PHE A 139 42.49 7.01 1.53
C PHE A 139 41.71 6.75 0.25
N LEU A 140 41.79 7.57 -0.78
CA LEU A 140 41.03 7.45 -2.02
C LEU A 140 41.10 6.03 -2.63
N THR A 141 42.33 5.60 -2.94
CA THR A 141 42.58 4.29 -3.58
C THR A 141 42.02 3.16 -2.70
N LYS A 142 42.26 3.24 -1.39
CA LYS A 142 41.80 2.23 -0.45
C LYS A 142 40.27 2.14 -0.36
N VAL A 143 39.59 3.29 -0.33
CA VAL A 143 38.12 3.35 -0.31
C VAL A 143 37.54 2.75 -1.60
N VAL A 144 38.08 3.11 -2.76
CA VAL A 144 37.65 2.58 -4.05
C VAL A 144 37.87 1.07 -4.13
N GLU A 145 39.04 0.57 -3.76
CA GLU A 145 39.34 -0.86 -3.73
C GLU A 145 38.44 -1.63 -2.76
N ASP A 146 38.15 -1.07 -1.57
CA ASP A 146 37.28 -1.70 -0.58
C ASP A 146 35.81 -1.78 -1.06
N LEU A 147 35.34 -0.78 -1.81
CA LEU A 147 34.04 -0.79 -2.46
C LEU A 147 34.01 -1.84 -3.59
N GLU A 148 34.96 -1.80 -4.53
CA GLU A 148 34.97 -2.67 -5.71
C GLU A 148 35.24 -4.16 -5.40
N ARG A 149 35.85 -4.47 -4.24
CA ARG A 149 36.03 -5.86 -3.78
C ARG A 149 34.72 -6.54 -3.46
N ARG A 150 33.64 -5.77 -3.24
CA ARG A 150 32.31 -6.29 -2.89
C ARG A 150 31.54 -6.67 -4.14
N LYS A 151 30.71 -7.72 -4.06
CA LYS A 151 30.05 -8.33 -5.23
C LYS A 151 28.83 -7.57 -5.72
N ALA A 152 28.11 -6.88 -4.82
CA ALA A 152 26.86 -6.23 -5.19
C ALA A 152 27.11 -5.00 -6.10
N PRO A 153 26.36 -4.83 -7.21
CA PRO A 153 26.57 -3.77 -8.19
C PRO A 153 26.55 -2.35 -7.60
N ILE A 154 25.80 -2.13 -6.52
CA ILE A 154 25.72 -0.83 -5.84
C ILE A 154 27.11 -0.30 -5.41
N PHE A 155 28.05 -1.18 -5.09
CA PHE A 155 29.40 -0.78 -4.67
C PHE A 155 30.24 -0.27 -5.82
N HIS A 156 30.11 -0.83 -7.04
CA HIS A 156 30.76 -0.28 -8.23
C HIS A 156 30.21 1.12 -8.56
N ARG A 157 28.91 1.33 -8.40
CA ARG A 157 28.28 2.64 -8.56
C ARG A 157 28.81 3.65 -7.53
N LEU A 158 28.89 3.25 -6.26
CA LEU A 158 29.50 4.06 -5.19
C LEU A 158 30.97 4.39 -5.49
N ALA A 159 31.75 3.44 -5.99
CA ALA A 159 33.16 3.64 -6.35
C ALA A 159 33.31 4.67 -7.48
N ILE A 160 32.49 4.58 -8.53
CA ILE A 160 32.48 5.57 -9.63
C ILE A 160 32.09 6.96 -9.12
N HIS A 161 31.06 7.04 -8.26
CA HIS A 161 30.65 8.30 -7.64
C HIS A 161 31.76 8.93 -6.79
N VAL A 162 32.45 8.12 -5.96
CA VAL A 162 33.60 8.58 -5.15
C VAL A 162 34.72 9.09 -6.05
N LEU A 163 35.09 8.35 -7.11
CA LEU A 163 36.11 8.80 -8.08
C LEU A 163 35.69 10.10 -8.77
N ARG A 164 34.42 10.24 -9.17
CA ARG A 164 33.92 11.46 -9.78
C ARG A 164 34.04 12.66 -8.85
N THR A 165 33.73 12.51 -7.56
CA THR A 165 33.61 13.62 -6.61
C THR A 165 34.89 13.92 -5.81
N ALA A 166 35.78 12.93 -5.60
CA ALA A 166 36.91 13.05 -4.71
C ALA A 166 38.29 12.88 -5.41
N SER A 167 38.34 12.34 -6.64
CA SER A 167 39.59 12.14 -7.32
C SER A 167 40.16 13.46 -7.91
N PRO A 168 41.52 13.60 -8.04
CA PRO A 168 42.13 14.74 -8.67
C PRO A 168 41.79 14.80 -10.16
N THR A 169 42.02 15.97 -10.77
CA THR A 169 41.90 16.19 -12.22
C THR A 169 42.74 15.16 -12.99
N ARG A 170 42.17 14.58 -14.05
CA ARG A 170 42.79 13.54 -14.90
C ARG A 170 43.22 12.29 -14.15
N SER A 171 42.42 11.88 -13.14
CA SER A 171 42.69 10.66 -12.38
C SER A 171 42.80 9.43 -13.27
N PRO A 172 43.91 8.68 -13.21
CA PRO A 172 44.06 7.42 -13.94
C PRO A 172 43.04 6.38 -13.52
N GLU A 173 42.66 6.38 -12.25
CA GLU A 173 41.64 5.47 -11.70
C GLU A 173 40.27 5.77 -12.30
N LEU A 174 39.88 7.04 -12.42
CA LEU A 174 38.64 7.43 -13.06
C LEU A 174 38.66 7.09 -14.56
N LEU A 175 39.78 7.43 -15.26
CA LEU A 175 39.96 7.10 -16.68
C LEU A 175 39.75 5.60 -16.94
N ALA A 176 40.38 4.74 -16.13
CA ALA A 176 40.27 3.29 -16.27
C ALA A 176 38.81 2.80 -16.19
N ARG A 177 37.94 3.46 -15.41
CA ARG A 177 36.49 3.11 -15.33
C ARG A 177 35.72 3.66 -16.52
N LEU A 178 35.97 4.90 -16.93
CA LEU A 178 35.30 5.51 -18.08
C LEU A 178 35.70 4.84 -19.42
N ALA A 179 36.93 4.34 -19.52
CA ALA A 179 37.40 3.60 -20.67
C ALA A 179 37.11 2.08 -20.64
N SER A 180 36.43 1.59 -19.60
CA SER A 180 36.05 0.17 -19.48
C SER A 180 34.78 -0.14 -20.29
N PRO A 181 34.85 -0.96 -21.36
CA PRO A 181 33.67 -1.38 -22.10
C PRO A 181 32.73 -2.27 -21.27
N GLU A 182 33.27 -2.96 -20.26
CA GLU A 182 32.52 -3.81 -19.34
C GLU A 182 31.59 -2.98 -18.45
N LEU A 183 32.12 -1.91 -17.85
CA LEU A 183 31.36 -1.00 -17.02
C LEU A 183 30.38 -0.17 -17.85
N SER A 184 30.76 0.30 -19.05
CA SER A 184 29.86 1.00 -19.97
C SER A 184 28.66 0.10 -20.40
N ALA A 185 28.90 -1.20 -20.59
CA ALA A 185 27.90 -2.17 -20.94
C ALA A 185 27.00 -2.56 -19.73
N SER A 186 27.41 -2.22 -18.50
CA SER A 186 26.64 -2.49 -17.29
C SER A 186 25.42 -1.57 -17.22
N SER A 187 24.24 -2.16 -17.19
CA SER A 187 23.01 -1.41 -16.97
C SER A 187 22.97 -0.73 -15.61
N GLU A 188 23.67 -1.32 -14.65
CA GLU A 188 23.71 -0.86 -13.26
C GLU A 188 24.53 0.42 -13.12
N CYS A 189 25.70 0.53 -13.79
CA CYS A 189 26.65 1.64 -13.66
C CYS A 189 26.43 2.77 -14.67
N PHE A 190 25.46 2.63 -15.57
CA PHE A 190 25.27 3.57 -16.70
C PHE A 190 25.16 5.03 -16.24
N HIS A 191 24.32 5.30 -15.23
CA HIS A 191 24.08 6.66 -14.75
C HIS A 191 25.37 7.30 -14.18
N GLU A 192 26.09 6.58 -13.33
CA GLU A 192 27.30 7.09 -12.68
C GLU A 192 28.43 7.35 -13.69
N ILE A 193 28.56 6.50 -14.73
CA ILE A 193 29.49 6.73 -15.85
C ILE A 193 29.05 7.95 -16.65
N ALA A 194 27.78 8.07 -17.00
CA ALA A 194 27.22 9.20 -17.72
C ALA A 194 27.45 10.53 -16.97
N ALA A 195 27.15 10.54 -15.66
CA ALA A 195 27.37 11.69 -14.80
C ALA A 195 28.89 12.09 -14.73
N ALA A 196 29.77 11.09 -14.62
CA ALA A 196 31.19 11.34 -14.60
C ALA A 196 31.71 11.87 -15.94
N LEU A 197 31.17 11.40 -17.07
CA LEU A 197 31.48 11.92 -18.40
C LEU A 197 31.01 13.36 -18.58
N LEU A 198 29.79 13.66 -18.19
CA LEU A 198 29.23 15.03 -18.27
C LEU A 198 30.08 16.04 -17.49
N GLU A 199 30.60 15.66 -16.33
CA GLU A 199 31.34 16.56 -15.46
C GLU A 199 32.86 16.60 -15.79
N ARG A 200 33.47 15.48 -16.14
CA ARG A 200 34.90 15.29 -16.10
C ARG A 200 35.56 14.98 -17.46
N PHE A 201 34.78 14.67 -18.53
CA PHE A 201 35.33 14.26 -19.82
C PHE A 201 36.32 15.29 -20.42
N GLY A 202 35.99 16.57 -20.30
CA GLY A 202 36.85 17.66 -20.81
C GLY A 202 38.19 17.82 -20.07
N GLU A 203 38.38 17.17 -18.92
CA GLU A 203 39.66 17.21 -18.18
C GLU A 203 40.75 16.33 -18.81
N PHE A 204 40.35 15.29 -19.57
CA PHE A 204 41.25 14.29 -20.14
C PHE A 204 41.95 14.80 -21.41
N THR A 205 43.12 14.24 -21.70
CA THR A 205 43.83 14.53 -22.95
C THR A 205 43.07 13.99 -24.16
N GLN A 206 43.45 14.46 -25.37
CA GLN A 206 42.79 13.96 -26.60
C GLN A 206 42.93 12.45 -26.78
N GLU A 207 44.12 11.89 -26.43
CA GLU A 207 44.36 10.45 -26.47
C GLU A 207 43.46 9.70 -25.48
N GLN A 208 43.35 10.21 -24.27
CA GLN A 208 42.44 9.62 -23.22
C GLN A 208 40.98 9.74 -23.61
N GLN A 209 40.56 10.87 -24.18
CA GLN A 209 39.22 11.04 -24.72
C GLN A 209 38.93 10.06 -25.87
N ALA A 210 39.92 9.81 -26.73
CA ALA A 210 39.80 8.83 -27.81
C ALA A 210 39.64 7.39 -27.26
N GLU A 211 40.36 7.05 -26.19
CA GLU A 211 40.21 5.77 -25.48
C GLU A 211 38.80 5.58 -24.93
N ILE A 212 38.24 6.59 -24.28
CA ILE A 212 36.86 6.58 -23.77
C ILE A 212 35.84 6.42 -24.92
N ARG A 213 36.02 7.19 -26.04
CA ARG A 213 35.10 7.05 -27.21
C ARG A 213 35.17 5.66 -27.82
N GLN A 214 36.35 5.03 -27.83
CA GLN A 214 36.50 3.65 -28.30
C GLN A 214 35.73 2.66 -27.39
N ALA A 215 35.75 2.87 -26.08
CA ALA A 215 34.96 2.05 -25.16
C ALA A 215 33.46 2.19 -25.43
N MET A 216 32.97 3.40 -25.69
CA MET A 216 31.56 3.66 -26.05
C MET A 216 31.16 2.92 -27.34
N ARG A 217 32.02 2.94 -28.38
CA ARG A 217 31.75 2.18 -29.61
C ARG A 217 31.71 0.68 -29.37
N LYS A 218 32.64 0.15 -28.56
CA LYS A 218 32.63 -1.27 -28.17
C LYS A 218 31.35 -1.64 -27.36
N ASP A 219 30.84 -0.75 -26.50
CA ASP A 219 29.60 -0.96 -25.80
C ASP A 219 28.42 -1.03 -26.79
N ALA A 220 28.35 -0.10 -27.74
CA ALA A 220 27.30 -0.08 -28.77
C ALA A 220 27.30 -1.37 -29.63
N GLU A 221 28.51 -1.83 -30.05
CA GLU A 221 28.66 -3.10 -30.79
C GLU A 221 28.21 -4.33 -29.96
N ARG A 222 28.56 -4.35 -28.68
CA ARG A 222 28.09 -5.42 -27.76
C ARG A 222 26.57 -5.41 -27.59
N ALA A 223 25.97 -4.22 -27.51
CA ALA A 223 24.51 -4.08 -27.43
C ALA A 223 23.85 -4.61 -28.72
N ALA A 224 24.40 -4.26 -29.89
CA ALA A 224 23.95 -4.77 -31.17
C ALA A 224 24.00 -6.31 -31.27
N ALA A 225 25.11 -6.90 -30.83
CA ALA A 225 25.29 -8.36 -30.87
C ALA A 225 24.25 -9.12 -30.00
N ARG A 226 23.74 -8.47 -28.94
CA ARG A 226 22.70 -9.05 -28.06
C ARG A 226 21.28 -8.90 -28.64
N ALA A 227 21.04 -7.89 -29.46
CA ALA A 227 19.72 -7.55 -29.99
C ALA A 227 19.33 -8.37 -31.24
N GLY A 228 20.24 -9.17 -31.81
CA GLY A 228 19.93 -10.04 -32.95
C GLY A 228 19.51 -9.26 -34.20
N PRO A 229 18.31 -9.46 -34.76
CA PRO A 229 17.86 -8.81 -35.98
C PRO A 229 17.84 -7.27 -35.91
N ASP A 230 17.55 -6.71 -34.76
CA ASP A 230 17.44 -5.27 -34.52
C ASP A 230 18.79 -4.62 -34.14
N GLY A 231 19.89 -5.37 -34.26
CA GLY A 231 21.22 -4.98 -33.78
C GLY A 231 21.72 -3.65 -34.31
N ALA A 232 21.48 -3.34 -35.60
CA ALA A 232 21.92 -2.09 -36.20
C ALA A 232 21.25 -0.86 -35.56
N GLU A 233 19.94 -0.95 -35.31
CA GLU A 233 19.16 0.13 -34.69
C GLU A 233 19.55 0.31 -33.23
N VAL A 234 19.71 -0.77 -32.49
CA VAL A 234 20.17 -0.75 -31.08
C VAL A 234 21.58 -0.15 -30.97
N ARG A 235 22.49 -0.50 -31.89
CA ARG A 235 23.82 0.11 -31.96
C ARG A 235 23.75 1.62 -32.15
N ASP A 236 22.98 2.06 -33.14
CA ASP A 236 22.88 3.46 -33.50
C ASP A 236 22.24 4.26 -32.34
N ALA A 237 21.20 3.78 -31.70
CA ALA A 237 20.58 4.40 -30.54
C ALA A 237 21.56 4.49 -29.35
N ARG A 238 22.31 3.40 -29.08
CA ARG A 238 23.25 3.34 -27.96
C ARG A 238 24.44 4.28 -28.17
N LEU A 239 25.01 4.32 -29.37
CA LEU A 239 26.11 5.21 -29.72
C LEU A 239 25.66 6.68 -29.73
N SER A 240 24.49 6.98 -30.27
CA SER A 240 23.89 8.30 -30.24
C SER A 240 23.72 8.81 -28.80
N THR A 241 23.28 7.97 -27.88
CA THR A 241 23.13 8.32 -26.44
C THR A 241 24.49 8.67 -25.82
N TRP A 242 25.54 7.86 -26.05
CA TRP A 242 26.88 8.15 -25.55
C TRP A 242 27.47 9.43 -26.13
N PHE A 243 27.36 9.65 -27.44
CA PHE A 243 27.85 10.84 -28.08
C PHE A 243 27.09 12.09 -27.64
N GLN A 244 25.83 12.00 -27.36
CA GLN A 244 25.04 13.12 -26.82
C GLN A 244 25.55 13.55 -25.43
N ILE A 245 26.01 12.62 -24.58
CA ILE A 245 26.60 12.93 -23.27
C ILE A 245 27.86 13.74 -23.38
N ILE A 246 28.70 13.43 -24.38
CA ILE A 246 30.01 14.10 -24.59
C ILE A 246 30.01 15.08 -25.78
N GLU A 247 28.86 15.47 -26.28
CA GLU A 247 28.69 16.28 -27.48
C GLU A 247 29.60 17.52 -27.56
N PRO A 248 29.80 18.30 -26.47
CA PRO A 248 30.67 19.49 -26.51
C PRO A 248 32.15 19.21 -26.87
N TRP A 249 32.59 17.97 -26.69
CA TRP A 249 33.97 17.56 -26.86
C TRP A 249 34.20 16.60 -28.05
N LEU A 250 33.16 16.38 -28.89
CA LEU A 250 33.30 15.52 -30.07
C LEU A 250 34.21 16.19 -31.13
N PRO A 251 35.20 15.47 -31.67
CA PRO A 251 35.95 15.93 -32.84
C PRO A 251 35.04 15.99 -34.08
N GLU A 252 35.48 16.69 -35.11
CA GLU A 252 34.66 16.98 -36.31
C GLU A 252 34.12 15.71 -36.99
N GLU A 253 34.98 14.66 -37.11
CA GLU A 253 34.64 13.37 -37.68
C GLU A 253 33.55 12.65 -36.88
N ASP A 254 33.64 12.59 -35.53
CA ASP A 254 32.69 11.97 -34.66
C ASP A 254 31.37 12.80 -34.57
N ARG A 255 31.46 14.13 -34.75
CA ARG A 255 30.32 15.03 -34.81
C ARG A 255 29.46 14.76 -36.03
N ALA A 256 30.08 14.57 -37.22
CA ALA A 256 29.36 14.22 -38.44
C ALA A 256 28.62 12.86 -38.30
N GLU A 257 29.26 11.88 -37.65
CA GLU A 257 28.60 10.59 -37.34
C GLU A 257 27.47 10.79 -36.36
N PHE A 258 27.65 11.59 -35.31
CA PHE A 258 26.60 11.87 -34.32
C PHE A 258 25.38 12.54 -34.97
N ASP A 259 25.57 13.55 -35.82
CA ASP A 259 24.45 14.21 -36.53
C ASP A 259 23.68 13.24 -37.41
N ALA A 260 24.38 12.29 -38.08
CA ALA A 260 23.73 11.23 -38.84
C ALA A 260 22.96 10.22 -37.95
N LEU A 261 23.51 9.90 -36.78
CA LEU A 261 22.85 9.06 -35.79
C LEU A 261 21.57 9.73 -35.24
N VAL A 262 21.67 11.00 -34.83
CA VAL A 262 20.52 11.79 -34.33
C VAL A 262 19.42 11.90 -35.41
N GLY A 263 19.82 12.03 -36.70
CA GLY A 263 18.82 12.03 -37.79
C GLY A 263 18.01 10.74 -37.91
N ARG A 264 18.56 9.61 -37.45
CA ARG A 264 17.86 8.29 -37.45
C ARG A 264 17.18 7.96 -36.12
N THR A 265 17.81 8.29 -34.99
CA THR A 265 17.38 7.82 -33.64
C THR A 265 16.69 8.91 -32.82
N GLY A 266 16.79 10.17 -33.27
CA GLY A 266 16.38 11.32 -32.45
C GLY A 266 17.37 11.62 -31.32
N ARG A 267 17.09 12.68 -30.54
CA ARG A 267 17.83 13.04 -29.32
C ARG A 267 17.12 12.50 -28.08
N TRP A 268 17.91 11.91 -27.18
CA TRP A 268 17.37 11.52 -25.88
C TRP A 268 17.36 12.74 -24.94
N PRO A 269 16.22 13.08 -24.31
CA PRO A 269 16.12 14.27 -23.44
C PRO A 269 17.00 14.23 -22.21
N HIS A 270 17.20 13.02 -21.68
CA HIS A 270 17.96 12.76 -20.47
C HIS A 270 19.05 11.70 -20.74
N PRO A 271 20.07 12.00 -21.55
CA PRO A 271 21.03 11.01 -22.01
C PRO A 271 21.85 10.38 -20.88
N GLY A 272 21.92 11.03 -19.72
CA GLY A 272 22.57 10.49 -18.51
C GLY A 272 21.76 9.43 -17.76
N TYR A 273 20.53 9.15 -18.17
CA TYR A 273 19.65 8.18 -17.51
C TYR A 273 19.25 7.08 -18.46
N ARG A 274 19.22 5.84 -17.95
CA ARG A 274 18.75 4.69 -18.72
C ARG A 274 17.22 4.64 -18.82
N SER A 275 16.56 5.07 -17.77
CA SER A 275 15.12 5.29 -17.72
C SER A 275 14.85 6.57 -16.94
N TRP A 276 13.92 7.36 -17.42
CA TRP A 276 13.50 8.57 -16.75
C TRP A 276 12.05 8.48 -16.36
N HIS A 277 11.74 8.65 -15.09
CA HIS A 277 10.36 8.72 -14.61
C HIS A 277 9.99 10.19 -14.49
N SER A 278 9.17 10.69 -15.41
CA SER A 278 8.67 12.06 -15.33
C SER A 278 7.62 12.16 -14.22
N HIS A 279 8.04 12.54 -13.02
CA HIS A 279 7.11 13.05 -12.02
C HIS A 279 6.65 14.46 -12.47
N GLY A 280 5.88 14.53 -13.56
CA GLY A 280 5.25 15.74 -14.07
C GLY A 280 6.08 16.64 -15.03
N ARG A 281 7.16 16.16 -15.66
CA ARG A 281 7.82 16.88 -16.76
C ARG A 281 7.85 16.07 -18.05
N PRO A 282 7.46 16.67 -19.20
CA PRO A 282 7.24 15.94 -20.44
C PRO A 282 8.55 15.56 -21.14
N HIS A 283 8.55 14.37 -21.78
CA HIS A 283 9.45 14.07 -22.88
C HIS A 283 9.16 15.02 -24.05
N PRO A 284 10.15 15.36 -24.90
CA PRO A 284 9.89 16.11 -26.14
C PRO A 284 9.22 15.18 -27.15
N THR A 285 7.93 15.04 -27.01
CA THR A 285 7.01 14.63 -28.06
C THR A 285 6.50 15.89 -28.73
N ARG A 286 6.00 15.79 -29.94
CA ARG A 286 5.32 16.90 -30.60
C ARG A 286 4.12 17.43 -29.80
N PHE A 287 3.62 16.63 -28.85
CA PHE A 287 2.44 16.92 -28.04
C PHE A 287 2.84 17.11 -26.58
N THR A 288 3.09 18.36 -26.18
CA THR A 288 3.14 18.68 -24.75
C THR A 288 1.73 18.79 -24.18
N HIS A 289 1.59 18.59 -22.85
CA HIS A 289 0.30 18.77 -22.19
C HIS A 289 -0.31 20.15 -22.45
N GLU A 290 0.48 21.21 -22.39
CA GLU A 290 0.02 22.59 -22.61
C GLU A 290 -0.50 22.78 -24.05
N GLN A 291 0.18 22.20 -25.05
CA GLN A 291 -0.27 22.25 -26.43
C GLN A 291 -1.61 21.53 -26.60
N VAL A 292 -1.73 20.30 -26.10
CA VAL A 292 -2.98 19.51 -26.20
C VAL A 292 -4.12 20.14 -25.39
N ALA A 293 -3.82 20.69 -24.21
CA ALA A 293 -4.80 21.36 -23.36
C ALA A 293 -5.33 22.66 -23.99
N SER A 294 -4.50 23.36 -24.79
CA SER A 294 -4.87 24.59 -25.46
C SER A 294 -5.70 24.40 -26.73
N LEU A 295 -5.79 23.18 -27.28
CA LEU A 295 -6.63 22.89 -28.44
C LEU A 295 -8.11 23.13 -28.13
N THR A 296 -8.87 23.58 -29.12
CA THR A 296 -10.33 23.52 -29.05
C THR A 296 -10.81 22.07 -29.07
N ASP A 297 -12.05 21.83 -28.68
CA ASP A 297 -12.62 20.47 -28.66
C ASP A 297 -12.63 19.85 -30.08
N GLN A 298 -12.87 20.64 -31.11
CA GLN A 298 -12.83 20.18 -32.51
C GLN A 298 -11.41 19.83 -32.96
N GLU A 299 -10.42 20.65 -32.61
CA GLU A 299 -9.02 20.38 -32.93
C GLU A 299 -8.49 19.17 -32.19
N LEU A 300 -8.88 19.00 -30.92
CA LEU A 300 -8.51 17.82 -30.14
C LEU A 300 -9.05 16.53 -30.81
N ILE A 301 -10.34 16.49 -31.13
CA ILE A 301 -10.94 15.30 -31.77
C ILE A 301 -10.35 15.07 -33.17
N ALA A 302 -10.03 16.12 -33.92
CA ALA A 302 -9.37 16.00 -35.22
C ALA A 302 -7.99 15.39 -35.09
N LEU A 303 -7.19 15.86 -34.12
CA LEU A 303 -5.88 15.31 -33.80
C LEU A 303 -5.97 13.83 -33.42
N LEU A 304 -6.89 13.43 -32.52
CA LEU A 304 -7.06 12.05 -32.10
C LEU A 304 -7.46 11.13 -33.27
N LYS A 305 -8.23 11.65 -34.24
CA LYS A 305 -8.59 10.92 -35.47
C LYS A 305 -7.44 10.69 -36.44
N GLU A 306 -6.35 11.44 -36.36
CA GLU A 306 -5.14 11.20 -37.14
C GLU A 306 -4.30 10.05 -36.56
N HIS A 307 -4.47 9.77 -35.27
CA HIS A 307 -3.70 8.75 -34.52
C HIS A 307 -4.50 7.47 -34.33
N GLN A 308 -4.66 6.67 -35.40
CA GLN A 308 -5.59 5.50 -35.46
C GLN A 308 -5.00 4.17 -34.94
N ARG A 309 -3.80 4.14 -34.37
CA ARG A 309 -3.22 2.91 -33.83
C ARG A 309 -3.99 2.46 -32.59
N ASP A 310 -4.34 1.18 -32.51
CA ASP A 310 -5.04 0.58 -31.38
C ASP A 310 -4.08 0.32 -30.21
N GLU A 311 -2.81 -0.02 -30.47
CA GLU A 311 -1.76 -0.21 -29.49
C GLU A 311 -0.57 0.71 -29.81
N VAL A 312 0.04 1.27 -28.76
CA VAL A 312 1.23 2.10 -28.88
C VAL A 312 2.46 1.21 -28.64
N PRO A 313 3.48 1.28 -29.51
CA PRO A 313 4.73 0.59 -29.26
C PRO A 313 5.34 1.04 -27.93
N GLU A 314 6.02 0.15 -27.21
CA GLU A 314 6.73 0.49 -25.96
C GLU A 314 7.91 1.49 -26.19
N ASN A 315 8.00 2.10 -27.36
CA ASN A 315 9.01 3.10 -27.72
C ASN A 315 8.62 4.46 -27.17
N PHE A 316 9.36 4.94 -26.17
CA PHE A 316 9.12 6.19 -25.46
C PHE A 316 9.23 7.48 -26.30
N LEU A 317 9.63 7.38 -27.56
CA LEU A 317 9.78 8.51 -28.49
C LEU A 317 8.60 8.65 -29.47
N ASP A 318 7.63 7.77 -29.40
CA ASP A 318 6.44 7.83 -30.28
C ASP A 318 5.54 9.00 -29.91
N ASP A 319 5.07 9.75 -30.92
CA ASP A 319 4.13 10.86 -30.76
C ASP A 319 2.81 10.38 -30.09
N ASP A 320 2.42 9.13 -30.33
CA ASP A 320 1.26 8.50 -29.72
C ASP A 320 1.40 8.37 -28.19
N VAL A 321 2.61 8.02 -27.69
CA VAL A 321 2.91 7.99 -26.25
C VAL A 321 2.80 9.39 -25.64
N GLY A 322 3.29 10.40 -26.36
CA GLY A 322 3.19 11.80 -25.92
C GLY A 322 1.74 12.27 -25.79
N LEU A 323 0.93 11.90 -26.76
CA LEU A 323 -0.48 12.23 -26.78
C LEU A 323 -1.26 11.55 -25.64
N GLU A 324 -1.03 10.25 -25.40
CA GLU A 324 -1.62 9.54 -24.26
C GLU A 324 -1.24 10.16 -22.92
N ARG A 325 0.02 10.57 -22.75
CA ARG A 325 0.46 11.26 -21.53
C ARG A 325 -0.22 12.61 -21.36
N ALA A 326 -0.33 13.40 -22.43
CA ALA A 326 -1.01 14.69 -22.38
C ALA A 326 -2.49 14.52 -21.98
N LEU A 327 -3.18 13.53 -22.53
CA LEU A 327 -4.53 13.15 -22.12
C LEU A 327 -4.58 12.65 -20.69
N GLY A 328 -3.60 11.82 -20.26
CA GLY A 328 -3.49 11.34 -18.88
C GLY A 328 -3.37 12.48 -17.85
N VAL A 329 -2.62 13.55 -18.17
CA VAL A 329 -2.59 14.77 -17.35
C VAL A 329 -3.95 15.46 -17.35
N MET A 330 -4.62 15.57 -18.49
CA MET A 330 -5.96 16.16 -18.59
C MET A 330 -7.02 15.39 -17.79
N ILE A 331 -6.89 14.06 -17.65
CA ILE A 331 -7.77 13.25 -16.78
C ILE A 331 -7.71 13.74 -15.33
N ASN A 332 -6.53 14.14 -14.86
CA ASN A 332 -6.35 14.62 -13.48
C ASN A 332 -6.72 16.09 -13.30
N GLU A 333 -6.43 16.95 -14.29
CA GLU A 333 -6.60 18.39 -14.19
C GLU A 333 -7.99 18.87 -14.65
N ASN A 334 -8.52 18.30 -15.74
CA ASN A 334 -9.81 18.69 -16.32
C ASN A 334 -10.57 17.49 -16.89
N PRO A 335 -10.92 16.48 -16.06
CA PRO A 335 -11.61 15.27 -16.51
C PRO A 335 -12.99 15.57 -17.10
N GLU A 336 -13.64 16.67 -16.70
CA GLU A 336 -14.96 17.06 -17.19
C GLU A 336 -14.96 17.36 -18.69
N ARG A 337 -13.86 17.93 -19.21
CA ARG A 337 -13.73 18.20 -20.63
C ARG A 337 -13.80 16.92 -21.45
N LEU A 338 -13.01 15.91 -21.08
CA LEU A 338 -13.00 14.61 -21.74
C LEU A 338 -14.34 13.88 -21.60
N THR A 339 -14.96 14.00 -20.42
CA THR A 339 -16.28 13.40 -20.16
C THR A 339 -17.38 14.03 -21.00
N ARG A 340 -17.36 15.35 -21.24
CA ARG A 340 -18.30 16.02 -22.17
C ARG A 340 -18.12 15.60 -23.61
N LEU A 341 -16.90 15.26 -24.01
CA LEU A 341 -16.56 14.80 -25.35
C LEU A 341 -16.74 13.27 -25.53
N ALA A 342 -17.32 12.58 -24.55
CA ALA A 342 -17.42 11.12 -24.54
C ALA A 342 -18.08 10.54 -25.81
N ARG A 343 -19.08 11.24 -26.35
CA ARG A 343 -19.76 10.81 -27.60
C ARG A 343 -18.81 10.82 -28.79
N GLU A 344 -17.96 11.80 -28.94
CA GLU A 344 -16.99 11.95 -30.01
C GLU A 344 -15.88 10.90 -29.89
N PHE A 345 -15.51 10.51 -28.67
CA PHE A 345 -14.53 9.47 -28.41
C PHE A 345 -15.01 8.07 -28.81
N SER A 346 -16.33 7.82 -28.92
CA SER A 346 -16.89 6.50 -29.27
C SER A 346 -16.45 5.97 -30.64
N ALA A 347 -16.01 6.83 -31.54
CA ALA A 347 -15.52 6.49 -32.89
C ALA A 347 -13.97 6.39 -32.97
N LEU A 348 -13.26 6.62 -31.86
CA LEU A 348 -11.81 6.61 -31.80
C LEU A 348 -11.24 5.21 -31.49
N PRO A 349 -9.91 5.01 -31.59
CA PRO A 349 -9.24 3.81 -31.12
C PRO A 349 -9.52 3.48 -29.65
N PRO A 350 -9.50 2.17 -29.26
CA PRO A 350 -9.87 1.72 -27.92
C PRO A 350 -9.05 2.35 -26.79
N ARG A 351 -7.78 2.70 -27.03
CA ARG A 351 -6.93 3.40 -26.06
C ARG A 351 -7.49 4.79 -25.67
N PHE A 352 -8.04 5.53 -26.61
CA PHE A 352 -8.65 6.83 -26.32
C PHE A 352 -10.04 6.67 -25.69
N ILE A 353 -10.79 5.62 -26.07
CA ILE A 353 -12.04 5.24 -25.40
C ILE A 353 -11.76 4.96 -23.93
N ASP A 354 -10.73 4.14 -23.61
CA ASP A 354 -10.32 3.85 -22.24
C ASP A 354 -9.99 5.11 -21.45
N MET A 355 -9.23 6.02 -22.03
CA MET A 355 -8.87 7.30 -21.38
C MET A 355 -10.08 8.20 -21.10
N ALA A 356 -11.02 8.30 -22.03
CA ALA A 356 -12.24 9.07 -21.82
C ALA A 356 -13.16 8.42 -20.76
N LEU A 357 -13.22 7.10 -20.71
CA LEU A 357 -13.92 6.36 -19.65
C LEU A 357 -13.24 6.56 -18.29
N SER A 358 -11.92 6.53 -18.22
CA SER A 358 -11.16 6.82 -17.00
C SER A 358 -11.42 8.23 -16.50
N ALA A 359 -11.50 9.23 -17.39
CA ALA A 359 -11.91 10.59 -17.03
C ALA A 359 -13.33 10.63 -16.43
N ALA A 360 -14.26 9.90 -17.03
CA ALA A 360 -15.62 9.80 -16.53
C ALA A 360 -15.67 9.15 -15.13
N VAL A 361 -14.86 8.10 -14.87
CA VAL A 361 -14.73 7.49 -13.54
C VAL A 361 -14.30 8.54 -12.51
N VAL A 362 -13.25 9.31 -12.80
CA VAL A 362 -12.74 10.37 -11.91
C VAL A 362 -13.83 11.40 -11.59
N VAL A 363 -14.57 11.85 -12.60
CA VAL A 363 -15.66 12.83 -12.41
C VAL A 363 -16.76 12.28 -11.51
N PHE A 364 -17.23 11.05 -11.76
CA PHE A 364 -18.36 10.49 -11.03
C PHE A 364 -17.99 9.98 -9.64
N GLN A 365 -16.73 9.63 -9.38
CA GLN A 365 -16.26 9.30 -8.04
C GLN A 365 -16.07 10.52 -7.14
N ASN A 366 -15.54 11.61 -7.67
CA ASN A 366 -15.14 12.77 -6.88
C ASN A 366 -16.24 13.84 -6.76
N ARG A 367 -17.23 13.88 -7.70
CA ARG A 367 -18.27 14.90 -7.76
C ARG A 367 -19.66 14.27 -7.73
N ARG A 368 -20.20 14.13 -6.54
CA ARG A 368 -21.55 13.58 -6.32
C ARG A 368 -22.68 14.56 -6.71
N ASP A 369 -22.39 15.83 -6.94
CA ASP A 369 -23.36 16.92 -7.01
C ASP A 369 -23.64 17.48 -8.42
N GLY A 370 -23.26 16.78 -9.50
CA GLY A 370 -23.98 16.92 -10.75
C GLY A 370 -23.68 18.14 -11.61
N SER A 371 -22.38 18.51 -11.76
CA SER A 371 -21.96 19.56 -12.71
C SER A 371 -22.10 19.19 -14.19
N LEU A 372 -22.32 17.90 -14.50
CA LEU A 372 -22.53 17.43 -15.88
C LEU A 372 -24.02 17.48 -16.26
N ASP A 373 -24.30 17.91 -17.46
CA ASP A 373 -25.64 17.88 -18.03
C ASP A 373 -26.06 16.45 -18.46
N GLU A 374 -27.33 16.29 -18.83
CA GLU A 374 -27.85 14.99 -19.28
C GLU A 374 -27.22 14.53 -20.61
N GLY A 375 -26.85 15.48 -21.48
CA GLY A 375 -26.19 15.17 -22.75
C GLY A 375 -24.82 14.57 -22.57
N ALA A 376 -24.06 15.03 -21.58
CA ALA A 376 -22.77 14.42 -21.22
C ALA A 376 -22.94 12.99 -20.67
N VAL A 377 -23.95 12.76 -19.82
CA VAL A 377 -24.25 11.41 -19.29
C VAL A 377 -24.68 10.46 -20.43
N GLU A 378 -25.52 10.93 -21.35
CA GLU A 378 -25.87 10.17 -22.53
C GLU A 378 -24.64 9.85 -23.40
N GLY A 379 -23.75 10.84 -23.60
CA GLY A 379 -22.47 10.65 -24.30
C GLY A 379 -21.62 9.57 -23.66
N VAL A 380 -21.53 9.54 -22.33
CA VAL A 380 -20.81 8.51 -21.58
C VAL A 380 -21.43 7.14 -21.76
N VAL A 381 -22.76 7.00 -21.73
CA VAL A 381 -23.43 5.72 -22.03
C VAL A 381 -23.15 5.28 -23.48
N THR A 382 -23.17 6.20 -24.43
CA THR A 382 -22.79 5.94 -25.83
C THR A 382 -21.34 5.46 -25.96
N LEU A 383 -20.42 6.06 -25.18
CA LEU A 383 -19.03 5.63 -25.12
C LEU A 383 -18.91 4.18 -24.55
N CYS A 384 -19.69 3.86 -23.53
CA CYS A 384 -19.75 2.48 -23.00
C CYS A 384 -20.29 1.49 -24.07
N GLU A 385 -21.30 1.88 -24.87
CA GLU A 385 -21.83 1.06 -25.97
C GLU A 385 -20.75 0.76 -27.03
N ALA A 386 -19.85 1.69 -27.30
CA ALA A 386 -18.75 1.49 -28.23
C ALA A 386 -17.84 0.32 -27.82
N THR A 387 -17.69 0.04 -26.51
CA THR A 387 -16.85 -1.07 -25.99
C THR A 387 -17.46 -2.46 -26.20
N VAL A 388 -18.73 -2.53 -26.55
CA VAL A 388 -19.45 -3.79 -26.87
C VAL A 388 -19.97 -3.81 -28.32
N SER A 389 -19.46 -2.93 -29.18
CA SER A 389 -19.75 -2.89 -30.60
C SER A 389 -19.19 -4.14 -31.32
N GLU A 390 -19.72 -4.45 -32.52
CA GLU A 390 -19.20 -5.52 -33.34
C GLU A 390 -17.68 -5.41 -33.54
N ARG A 391 -17.16 -4.20 -33.75
CA ARG A 391 -15.73 -3.93 -33.85
C ARG A 391 -14.99 -4.41 -32.60
N ALA A 392 -15.43 -4.00 -31.41
CA ALA A 392 -14.79 -4.35 -30.15
C ALA A 392 -14.79 -5.87 -29.87
N LEU A 393 -15.86 -6.54 -30.27
CA LEU A 393 -16.02 -8.00 -30.08
C LEU A 393 -15.19 -8.83 -31.07
N HIS A 394 -14.96 -8.32 -32.29
CA HIS A 394 -14.18 -9.02 -33.32
C HIS A 394 -12.68 -8.74 -33.23
N GLU A 395 -12.28 -7.50 -32.98
CA GLU A 395 -10.86 -7.13 -32.91
C GLU A 395 -10.18 -7.66 -31.63
N GLY A 396 -10.86 -7.64 -30.48
CA GLY A 396 -10.32 -8.14 -29.22
C GLY A 396 -9.02 -7.42 -28.80
N GLY A 397 -8.30 -8.01 -27.86
CA GLY A 397 -6.98 -7.51 -27.43
C GLY A 397 -6.98 -6.78 -26.08
N LYS A 398 -5.77 -6.49 -25.56
CA LYS A 398 -5.58 -5.92 -24.22
C LYS A 398 -6.23 -4.55 -24.05
N THR A 399 -6.18 -3.71 -25.08
CA THR A 399 -6.69 -2.35 -25.06
C THR A 399 -8.22 -2.33 -25.02
N TRP A 400 -8.89 -3.22 -25.78
CA TRP A 400 -10.34 -3.37 -25.67
C TRP A 400 -10.76 -3.93 -24.31
N THR A 401 -10.02 -4.88 -23.75
CA THR A 401 -10.27 -5.41 -22.39
C THR A 401 -10.20 -4.30 -21.34
N ALA A 402 -9.23 -3.39 -21.45
CA ALA A 402 -9.11 -2.23 -20.56
C ALA A 402 -10.33 -1.31 -20.67
N ALA A 403 -10.69 -0.89 -21.89
CA ALA A 403 -11.86 -0.04 -22.14
C ALA A 403 -13.18 -0.70 -21.68
N GLN A 404 -13.34 -2.01 -21.89
CA GLN A 404 -14.51 -2.78 -21.42
C GLN A 404 -14.62 -2.79 -19.90
N ARG A 405 -13.50 -2.96 -19.18
CA ARG A 405 -13.47 -2.91 -17.72
C ARG A 405 -13.82 -1.51 -17.21
N GLU A 406 -13.25 -0.46 -17.80
CA GLU A 406 -13.57 0.92 -17.45
C GLU A 406 -15.04 1.26 -17.74
N ALA A 407 -15.63 0.76 -18.84
CA ALA A 407 -17.05 0.93 -19.12
C ALA A 407 -17.95 0.36 -18.02
N ALA A 408 -17.65 -0.86 -17.54
CA ALA A 408 -18.36 -1.45 -16.41
C ALA A 408 -18.20 -0.59 -15.13
N THR A 409 -17.00 -0.08 -14.86
CA THR A 409 -16.70 0.79 -13.72
C THR A 409 -17.44 2.13 -13.81
N VAL A 410 -17.50 2.73 -15.00
CA VAL A 410 -18.29 3.95 -15.24
C VAL A 410 -19.76 3.71 -14.95
N ILE A 411 -20.36 2.65 -15.51
CA ILE A 411 -21.78 2.33 -15.29
C ILE A 411 -22.05 2.12 -13.79
N LEU A 412 -21.17 1.44 -13.06
CA LEU A 412 -21.28 1.32 -11.61
C LEU A 412 -21.33 2.68 -10.91
N ASN A 413 -20.45 3.62 -11.30
CA ASN A 413 -20.35 4.93 -10.66
C ASN A 413 -21.50 5.88 -11.01
N ILE A 414 -22.10 5.75 -12.21
CA ILE A 414 -23.22 6.61 -12.64
C ILE A 414 -24.59 6.03 -12.25
N THR A 415 -24.67 4.85 -11.66
CA THR A 415 -25.93 4.12 -11.39
C THR A 415 -26.95 4.99 -10.63
N GLU A 416 -26.55 5.63 -9.53
CA GLU A 416 -27.46 6.49 -8.74
C GLU A 416 -27.99 7.67 -9.58
N ARG A 417 -27.17 8.22 -10.46
CA ARG A 417 -27.60 9.30 -11.36
C ARG A 417 -28.57 8.78 -12.42
N LEU A 418 -28.29 7.61 -13.01
CA LEU A 418 -29.20 6.96 -13.97
C LEU A 418 -30.57 6.74 -13.33
N LYS A 419 -30.63 6.18 -12.13
CA LYS A 419 -31.88 5.91 -11.42
C LYS A 419 -32.69 7.16 -11.10
N HIS A 420 -32.04 8.22 -10.65
CA HIS A 420 -32.73 9.40 -10.15
C HIS A 420 -32.91 10.52 -11.18
N ARG A 421 -32.07 10.63 -12.20
CA ARG A 421 -32.07 11.75 -13.15
C ARG A 421 -32.25 11.37 -14.61
N SER A 422 -31.80 10.18 -15.01
CA SER A 422 -31.79 9.76 -16.41
C SER A 422 -32.27 8.32 -16.59
N PRO A 423 -33.47 7.94 -16.06
CA PRO A 423 -33.93 6.56 -16.06
C PRO A 423 -34.07 5.97 -17.46
N ALA A 424 -34.34 6.78 -18.48
CA ALA A 424 -34.43 6.35 -19.88
C ALA A 424 -33.12 5.73 -20.43
N LEU A 425 -31.96 5.99 -19.78
CA LEU A 425 -30.66 5.41 -20.16
C LEU A 425 -30.41 4.06 -19.48
N ILE A 426 -31.20 3.67 -18.46
CA ILE A 426 -31.01 2.41 -17.71
C ILE A 426 -31.05 1.18 -18.65
N PRO A 427 -31.99 1.02 -19.59
CA PRO A 427 -32.01 -0.14 -20.48
C PRO A 427 -30.76 -0.24 -21.37
N ARG A 428 -30.21 0.89 -21.83
CA ARG A 428 -28.97 0.94 -22.62
C ARG A 428 -27.76 0.51 -21.77
N ALA A 429 -27.62 1.07 -20.57
CA ALA A 429 -26.56 0.69 -19.63
C ALA A 429 -26.66 -0.80 -19.26
N ALA A 430 -27.86 -1.32 -19.01
CA ALA A 430 -28.10 -2.73 -18.73
C ALA A 430 -27.72 -3.65 -19.89
N GLN A 431 -27.96 -3.22 -21.14
CA GLN A 431 -27.53 -3.96 -22.32
C GLN A 431 -25.99 -4.03 -22.43
N VAL A 432 -25.29 -2.92 -22.19
CA VAL A 432 -23.82 -2.92 -22.16
C VAL A 432 -23.30 -3.89 -21.09
N VAL A 433 -23.84 -3.84 -19.89
CA VAL A 433 -23.44 -4.72 -18.78
C VAL A 433 -23.71 -6.19 -19.12
N GLU A 434 -24.82 -6.49 -19.77
CA GLU A 434 -25.15 -7.84 -20.24
C GLU A 434 -24.10 -8.38 -21.21
N GLU A 435 -23.66 -7.57 -22.20
CA GLU A 435 -22.61 -7.98 -23.14
C GLU A 435 -21.24 -8.09 -22.46
N LEU A 436 -20.85 -7.16 -21.60
CA LEU A 436 -19.61 -7.22 -20.83
C LEU A 436 -19.55 -8.47 -19.92
N ALA A 437 -20.68 -8.89 -19.38
CA ALA A 437 -20.75 -10.10 -18.56
C ALA A 437 -20.47 -11.40 -19.34
N ARG A 438 -20.52 -11.38 -20.67
CA ARG A 438 -20.17 -12.50 -21.58
C ARG A 438 -18.70 -12.50 -22.00
N SER A 439 -17.91 -11.49 -21.60
CA SER A 439 -16.48 -11.40 -21.89
C SER A 439 -15.73 -12.68 -21.46
N ALA A 440 -14.63 -13.01 -22.12
CA ALA A 440 -13.74 -14.09 -21.72
C ALA A 440 -12.80 -13.70 -20.56
N ASP A 441 -12.82 -12.46 -20.06
CA ASP A 441 -11.98 -11.99 -18.97
C ASP A 441 -12.76 -11.91 -17.63
N PRO A 442 -12.36 -12.63 -16.56
CA PRO A 442 -11.19 -13.51 -16.48
C PRO A 442 -11.43 -14.88 -17.13
N SER A 443 -10.39 -15.46 -17.73
CA SER A 443 -10.41 -16.86 -18.07
C SER A 443 -10.02 -17.71 -16.86
N PRO A 444 -10.48 -18.98 -16.76
CA PRO A 444 -10.14 -19.86 -15.64
C PRO A 444 -8.64 -20.00 -15.38
N GLU A 445 -7.81 -19.94 -16.42
CA GLU A 445 -6.35 -20.08 -16.33
C GLU A 445 -5.68 -18.86 -15.68
N LYS A 446 -6.34 -17.72 -15.68
CA LYS A 446 -5.86 -16.49 -15.05
C LYS A 446 -6.35 -16.31 -13.63
N GLU A 447 -7.25 -17.14 -13.16
CA GLU A 447 -7.77 -17.05 -11.81
C GLU A 447 -6.74 -17.53 -10.78
N PRO A 448 -6.65 -16.89 -9.62
CA PRO A 448 -5.66 -17.22 -8.59
C PRO A 448 -5.86 -18.67 -8.09
N GLY A 449 -4.73 -19.36 -7.86
CA GLY A 449 -4.70 -20.71 -7.30
C GLY A 449 -5.21 -20.80 -5.85
N GLU A 450 -5.22 -22.02 -5.28
CA GLU A 450 -5.90 -22.35 -4.03
C GLU A 450 -5.44 -21.60 -2.76
N VAL A 451 -4.22 -21.06 -2.73
CA VAL A 451 -3.55 -20.65 -1.49
C VAL A 451 -3.79 -19.18 -1.08
N ALA A 452 -4.29 -18.32 -1.98
CA ALA A 452 -4.35 -16.87 -1.74
C ALA A 452 -5.73 -16.26 -2.03
N ARG A 453 -6.81 -17.00 -1.84
CA ARG A 453 -8.07 -16.78 -2.54
C ARG A 453 -8.91 -15.57 -2.13
N THR A 454 -9.00 -15.19 -0.86
CA THR A 454 -10.08 -14.26 -0.46
C THR A 454 -9.80 -12.80 -0.80
N ARG A 455 -8.63 -12.27 -0.48
CA ARG A 455 -8.27 -10.89 -0.83
C ARG A 455 -7.97 -10.72 -2.31
N GLU A 456 -7.33 -11.70 -2.92
CA GLU A 456 -6.98 -11.69 -4.33
C GLU A 456 -8.20 -11.84 -5.23
N SER A 457 -9.20 -12.65 -4.87
CA SER A 457 -10.41 -12.83 -5.67
C SER A 457 -11.22 -11.56 -5.86
N ILE A 458 -11.35 -10.72 -4.84
CA ILE A 458 -12.04 -9.43 -4.98
C ILE A 458 -11.22 -8.46 -5.81
N THR A 459 -9.91 -8.38 -5.58
CA THR A 459 -9.00 -7.54 -6.38
C THR A 459 -9.03 -7.98 -7.84
N PHE A 460 -9.04 -9.29 -8.08
CA PHE A 460 -9.13 -9.86 -9.41
C PHE A 460 -10.50 -9.61 -10.06
N ALA A 461 -11.59 -9.68 -9.29
CA ALA A 461 -12.93 -9.32 -9.77
C ALA A 461 -13.01 -7.87 -10.24
N VAL A 462 -12.50 -6.92 -9.42
CA VAL A 462 -12.48 -5.49 -9.75
C VAL A 462 -11.62 -5.20 -10.97
N SER A 463 -10.54 -5.96 -11.18
CA SER A 463 -9.62 -5.79 -12.31
C SER A 463 -9.97 -6.62 -13.55
N SER A 464 -11.12 -7.29 -13.58
CA SER A 464 -11.59 -8.07 -14.72
C SER A 464 -12.90 -7.53 -15.30
N VAL A 465 -13.13 -7.77 -16.61
CA VAL A 465 -14.34 -7.29 -17.30
C VAL A 465 -15.60 -7.93 -16.70
N ARG A 466 -15.65 -9.27 -16.59
CA ARG A 466 -16.83 -9.97 -16.07
C ARG A 466 -17.10 -9.67 -14.60
N GLY A 467 -16.05 -9.51 -13.79
CA GLY A 467 -16.20 -9.14 -12.39
C GLY A 467 -16.77 -7.73 -12.22
N SER A 468 -16.20 -6.74 -12.93
CA SER A 468 -16.69 -5.35 -12.93
C SER A 468 -18.11 -5.26 -13.49
N ALA A 469 -18.42 -6.02 -14.55
CA ALA A 469 -19.78 -6.09 -15.09
C ALA A 469 -20.81 -6.60 -14.06
N ARG A 470 -20.45 -7.55 -13.20
CA ARG A 470 -21.33 -8.02 -12.12
C ARG A 470 -21.54 -6.98 -11.03
N PHE A 471 -20.52 -6.22 -10.67
CA PHE A 471 -20.71 -5.09 -9.76
C PHE A 471 -21.69 -4.07 -10.35
N ALA A 472 -21.52 -3.71 -11.63
CA ALA A 472 -22.42 -2.81 -12.33
C ALA A 472 -23.86 -3.41 -12.44
N ALA A 473 -23.98 -4.69 -12.74
CA ALA A 473 -25.28 -5.39 -12.80
C ALA A 473 -26.02 -5.29 -11.48
N ILE A 474 -25.36 -5.65 -10.36
CA ILE A 474 -25.98 -5.61 -9.04
C ILE A 474 -26.36 -4.16 -8.65
N ALA A 475 -25.52 -3.18 -9.04
CA ALA A 475 -25.81 -1.78 -8.79
C ALA A 475 -27.03 -1.27 -9.56
N LEU A 476 -27.18 -1.66 -10.83
CA LEU A 476 -28.32 -1.24 -11.69
C LEU A 476 -29.63 -1.92 -11.32
N LEU A 477 -29.65 -3.07 -10.65
CA LEU A 477 -30.89 -3.69 -10.20
C LEU A 477 -31.68 -2.70 -9.33
N SER A 478 -32.97 -2.57 -9.61
CA SER A 478 -33.89 -1.80 -8.80
C SER A 478 -34.40 -2.64 -7.64
N ASP A 479 -34.44 -2.06 -6.46
CA ASP A 479 -34.94 -2.72 -5.26
C ASP A 479 -36.45 -2.50 -5.07
N SER A 480 -37.04 -3.18 -4.10
CA SER A 480 -38.49 -3.09 -3.81
C SER A 480 -38.93 -1.74 -3.29
N SER A 481 -38.04 -0.84 -2.92
CA SER A 481 -38.30 0.52 -2.45
C SER A 481 -38.28 1.55 -3.59
N GLU A 482 -37.79 1.19 -4.78
CA GLU A 482 -37.74 2.04 -5.95
C GLU A 482 -39.05 1.99 -6.75
N PRO A 483 -39.38 3.03 -7.53
CA PRO A 483 -40.55 3.03 -8.40
C PRO A 483 -40.52 1.85 -9.40
N ASP A 484 -41.62 1.13 -9.53
CA ASP A 484 -41.78 0.04 -10.52
C ASP A 484 -42.00 0.64 -11.93
N THR A 485 -40.90 1.06 -12.57
CA THR A 485 -40.90 1.63 -13.93
C THR A 485 -40.66 0.55 -14.98
N VAL A 486 -41.00 0.88 -16.25
CA VAL A 486 -40.71 0.00 -17.38
C VAL A 486 -39.22 -0.22 -17.56
N GLU A 487 -38.44 0.84 -17.35
CA GLU A 487 -36.98 0.85 -17.43
C GLU A 487 -36.37 -0.08 -16.37
N ALA A 488 -36.82 0.01 -15.12
CA ALA A 488 -36.39 -0.84 -14.01
C ALA A 488 -36.72 -2.32 -14.28
N ARG A 489 -37.96 -2.62 -14.71
CA ARG A 489 -38.35 -4.00 -15.10
C ARG A 489 -37.51 -4.53 -16.23
N THR A 490 -37.24 -3.71 -17.25
CA THR A 490 -36.41 -4.12 -18.41
C THR A 490 -34.97 -4.42 -17.96
N ALA A 491 -34.39 -3.59 -17.09
CA ALA A 491 -33.06 -3.83 -16.54
C ALA A 491 -33.02 -5.10 -15.70
N ASN A 492 -33.96 -5.27 -14.77
CA ASN A 492 -34.04 -6.47 -13.92
C ASN A 492 -34.17 -7.75 -14.74
N ALA A 493 -34.98 -7.74 -15.82
CA ALA A 493 -35.16 -8.90 -16.71
C ALA A 493 -33.86 -9.28 -17.44
N ARG A 494 -32.98 -8.31 -17.77
CA ARG A 494 -31.68 -8.57 -18.38
C ARG A 494 -30.61 -8.99 -17.38
N LEU A 495 -30.57 -8.36 -16.19
CA LEU A 495 -29.45 -8.45 -15.26
C LEU A 495 -29.56 -9.61 -14.28
N ARG A 496 -30.79 -10.02 -13.86
CA ARG A 496 -30.97 -11.19 -12.99
C ARG A 496 -30.38 -12.48 -13.60
N PRO A 497 -30.61 -12.80 -14.88
CA PRO A 497 -30.00 -13.99 -15.50
C PRO A 497 -28.47 -14.01 -15.46
N ILE A 498 -27.80 -12.84 -15.50
CA ILE A 498 -26.35 -12.73 -15.40
C ILE A 498 -25.86 -13.18 -14.01
N ILE A 499 -26.57 -12.79 -12.96
CA ILE A 499 -26.26 -13.21 -11.58
C ILE A 499 -26.54 -14.70 -11.41
N ASP A 500 -27.66 -15.19 -11.93
CA ASP A 500 -28.04 -16.59 -11.84
C ASP A 500 -27.07 -17.51 -12.61
N ALA A 501 -26.62 -17.09 -13.79
CA ALA A 501 -25.63 -17.84 -14.59
C ALA A 501 -24.27 -17.95 -13.88
N ALA A 502 -23.84 -16.90 -13.17
CA ALA A 502 -22.58 -16.93 -12.43
C ALA A 502 -22.60 -17.87 -11.20
N LEU A 503 -23.78 -18.39 -10.83
CA LEU A 503 -23.96 -19.36 -9.76
C LEU A 503 -24.12 -20.79 -10.24
N ASP A 504 -24.09 -21.04 -11.56
CA ASP A 504 -24.09 -22.37 -12.12
C ASP A 504 -22.70 -22.99 -11.96
N ALA A 505 -22.56 -23.93 -11.03
CA ALA A 505 -21.28 -24.54 -10.70
C ALA A 505 -20.69 -25.40 -11.87
N GLN A 506 -21.52 -25.86 -12.80
CA GLN A 506 -21.07 -26.65 -13.94
C GLN A 506 -20.77 -25.78 -15.17
N GLY A 507 -21.57 -24.75 -15.41
CA GLY A 507 -21.39 -23.84 -16.53
C GLY A 507 -20.41 -22.69 -16.26
N GLU A 508 -20.26 -22.28 -15.00
CA GLU A 508 -19.40 -21.16 -14.59
C GLU A 508 -18.62 -21.50 -13.31
N PRO A 509 -17.42 -22.08 -13.44
CA PRO A 509 -16.62 -22.51 -12.30
C PRO A 509 -15.92 -21.36 -11.55
N SER A 510 -15.97 -20.12 -12.04
CA SER A 510 -15.18 -18.99 -11.55
C SER A 510 -15.49 -18.64 -10.06
N PRO A 511 -14.53 -18.80 -9.13
CA PRO A 511 -14.67 -18.34 -7.76
C PRO A 511 -14.70 -16.81 -7.67
N THR A 512 -14.02 -16.12 -8.60
CA THR A 512 -13.96 -14.65 -8.69
C THR A 512 -15.34 -14.05 -8.90
N LEU A 513 -16.14 -14.66 -9.78
CA LEU A 513 -17.50 -14.16 -10.04
C LEU A 513 -18.43 -14.39 -8.86
N ARG A 514 -18.32 -15.52 -8.17
CA ARG A 514 -19.06 -15.77 -6.91
C ARG A 514 -18.66 -14.81 -5.81
N ALA A 515 -17.36 -14.52 -5.67
CA ALA A 515 -16.84 -13.53 -4.74
C ALA A 515 -17.44 -12.12 -5.00
N SER A 516 -17.55 -11.73 -6.28
CA SER A 516 -18.16 -10.44 -6.66
C SER A 516 -19.63 -10.34 -6.24
N ILE A 517 -20.38 -11.42 -6.38
CA ILE A 517 -21.79 -11.48 -5.95
C ILE A 517 -21.88 -11.45 -4.42
N ALA A 518 -21.05 -12.23 -3.73
CA ALA A 518 -21.04 -12.31 -2.28
C ALA A 518 -20.76 -10.93 -1.63
N ARG A 519 -19.82 -10.16 -2.21
CA ARG A 519 -19.50 -8.79 -1.76
C ARG A 519 -20.70 -7.86 -1.76
N HIS A 520 -21.73 -8.09 -2.57
CA HIS A 520 -22.90 -7.22 -2.69
C HIS A 520 -24.21 -7.95 -2.37
N PHE A 521 -24.15 -9.09 -1.69
CA PHE A 521 -25.31 -9.94 -1.41
C PHE A 521 -26.45 -9.22 -0.67
N TRP A 522 -26.11 -8.25 0.21
CA TRP A 522 -27.11 -7.42 0.89
C TRP A 522 -28.00 -6.65 -0.07
N ARG A 523 -27.44 -6.24 -1.23
CA ARG A 523 -28.18 -5.50 -2.25
C ARG A 523 -29.15 -6.39 -3.01
N LEU A 524 -28.76 -7.64 -3.29
CA LEU A 524 -29.66 -8.64 -3.86
C LEU A 524 -30.83 -8.93 -2.92
N PHE A 525 -30.57 -8.99 -1.62
CA PHE A 525 -31.59 -9.13 -0.59
C PHE A 525 -32.56 -7.93 -0.57
N ALA A 526 -32.05 -6.71 -0.71
CA ALA A 526 -32.88 -5.51 -0.78
C ALA A 526 -33.73 -5.48 -2.08
N VAL A 527 -33.18 -5.97 -3.20
CA VAL A 527 -33.92 -6.09 -4.47
C VAL A 527 -35.11 -7.07 -4.35
N ASP A 528 -34.84 -8.25 -3.81
CA ASP A 528 -35.86 -9.31 -3.71
C ASP A 528 -35.39 -10.37 -2.69
N GLU A 529 -36.02 -10.37 -1.51
CA GLU A 529 -35.69 -11.31 -0.42
C GLU A 529 -35.89 -12.77 -0.81
N GLN A 530 -36.94 -13.08 -1.58
CA GLN A 530 -37.23 -14.44 -2.01
C GLN A 530 -36.22 -14.95 -3.04
N TRP A 531 -35.81 -14.10 -4.00
CA TRP A 531 -34.77 -14.40 -4.96
C TRP A 531 -33.42 -14.58 -4.25
N ALA A 532 -33.06 -13.67 -3.35
CA ALA A 532 -31.83 -13.77 -2.57
C ALA A 532 -31.78 -15.06 -1.73
N ALA A 533 -32.91 -15.50 -1.17
CA ALA A 533 -32.99 -16.78 -0.46
C ALA A 533 -32.72 -17.98 -1.38
N GLY A 534 -33.22 -17.96 -2.62
CA GLY A 534 -32.92 -18.96 -3.64
C GLY A 534 -31.47 -18.96 -4.11
N ILE A 535 -30.79 -17.79 -4.05
CA ILE A 535 -29.39 -17.64 -4.40
C ILE A 535 -28.45 -18.12 -3.28
N ALA A 536 -28.83 -17.93 -2.01
CA ALA A 536 -27.93 -18.12 -0.87
C ALA A 536 -27.29 -19.53 -0.82
N SER A 537 -28.05 -20.59 -1.07
CA SER A 537 -27.53 -21.97 -1.09
C SER A 537 -26.60 -22.24 -2.28
N ARG A 538 -26.87 -21.63 -3.44
CA ARG A 538 -26.01 -21.74 -4.63
C ARG A 538 -24.71 -20.95 -4.48
N LEU A 539 -24.75 -19.83 -3.77
CA LEU A 539 -23.62 -18.93 -3.56
C LEU A 539 -22.70 -19.40 -2.42
N PHE A 540 -23.28 -19.72 -1.27
CA PHE A 540 -22.54 -20.06 -0.05
C PHE A 540 -22.41 -21.58 0.18
N GLY A 541 -23.01 -22.40 -0.67
CA GLY A 541 -23.09 -23.85 -0.51
C GLY A 541 -24.21 -24.30 0.42
N GLU A 542 -24.45 -25.62 0.49
CA GLU A 542 -25.40 -26.17 1.46
C GLU A 542 -24.83 -26.13 2.88
N VAL A 543 -25.62 -25.71 3.84
CA VAL A 543 -25.24 -25.65 5.26
C VAL A 543 -24.79 -27.04 5.73
N GLY A 544 -23.56 -27.16 6.19
CA GLY A 544 -23.02 -28.42 6.74
C GLY A 544 -22.40 -29.39 5.72
N SER A 545 -22.44 -29.11 4.40
CA SER A 545 -22.02 -30.05 3.35
C SER A 545 -20.54 -29.91 2.95
N VAL A 546 -19.80 -28.88 3.35
CA VAL A 546 -18.50 -28.54 2.80
C VAL A 546 -17.39 -28.77 3.80
N GLU A 547 -16.35 -29.54 3.39
CA GLU A 547 -15.04 -29.52 4.04
C GLU A 547 -14.38 -28.14 3.72
N GLY A 548 -14.28 -27.28 4.71
CA GLY A 548 -13.75 -25.92 4.59
C GLY A 548 -14.85 -24.85 4.39
N THR A 549 -14.40 -23.60 4.34
CA THR A 549 -15.28 -22.43 4.20
C THR A 549 -15.41 -22.07 2.73
N PRO A 550 -16.63 -22.02 2.16
CA PRO A 550 -16.82 -21.53 0.79
C PRO A 550 -16.24 -20.12 0.64
N GLU A 551 -15.48 -19.88 -0.43
CA GLU A 551 -14.82 -18.59 -0.64
C GLU A 551 -15.82 -17.42 -0.67
N ALA A 552 -16.97 -17.60 -1.28
CA ALA A 552 -18.03 -16.58 -1.30
C ALA A 552 -18.49 -16.20 0.11
N TRP A 553 -18.58 -17.18 1.05
CA TRP A 553 -18.94 -16.92 2.44
C TRP A 553 -17.85 -16.12 3.17
N ARG A 554 -16.59 -16.44 2.94
CA ARG A 554 -15.45 -15.71 3.49
C ARG A 554 -15.46 -14.27 3.00
N VAL A 555 -15.62 -14.05 1.69
CA VAL A 555 -15.76 -12.71 1.11
C VAL A 555 -16.92 -11.94 1.73
N TYR A 556 -18.06 -12.58 1.92
CA TYR A 556 -19.19 -11.96 2.62
C TYR A 556 -18.81 -11.49 4.03
N LEU A 557 -18.18 -12.33 4.83
CA LEU A 557 -17.76 -11.98 6.19
C LEU A 557 -16.72 -10.83 6.21
N GLU A 558 -15.76 -10.85 5.31
CA GLU A 558 -14.64 -9.89 5.32
C GLU A 558 -15.03 -8.52 4.77
N TRP A 559 -15.97 -8.45 3.85
CA TRP A 559 -16.30 -7.22 3.12
C TRP A 559 -17.64 -6.60 3.53
N HIS A 560 -18.40 -7.27 4.38
CA HIS A 560 -19.66 -6.74 4.90
C HIS A 560 -19.57 -6.34 6.36
N ARG A 561 -20.57 -5.55 6.77
CA ARG A 561 -20.95 -5.40 8.17
C ARG A 561 -22.16 -6.27 8.44
N ALA A 562 -22.30 -6.73 9.67
CA ALA A 562 -23.48 -7.47 10.08
C ALA A 562 -24.75 -6.62 9.83
N TYR A 563 -25.69 -7.20 9.08
CA TYR A 563 -26.95 -6.54 8.76
C TYR A 563 -28.09 -7.38 9.32
N ARG A 564 -28.80 -6.82 10.33
CA ARG A 564 -29.83 -7.55 11.10
C ARG A 564 -30.94 -8.16 10.24
N PRO A 565 -31.52 -7.49 9.22
CA PRO A 565 -32.52 -8.12 8.37
C PRO A 565 -31.99 -9.34 7.63
N LEU A 566 -30.77 -9.27 7.10
CA LEU A 566 -30.13 -10.35 6.35
C LEU A 566 -29.74 -11.54 7.24
N TYR A 567 -29.49 -11.29 8.53
CA TYR A 567 -29.19 -12.35 9.49
C TYR A 567 -30.28 -13.42 9.55
N ARG A 568 -31.56 -13.06 9.40
CA ARG A 568 -32.66 -14.05 9.41
C ARG A 568 -32.48 -15.09 8.32
N LEU A 569 -32.04 -14.68 7.15
CA LEU A 569 -31.74 -15.58 6.03
C LEU A 569 -30.45 -16.37 6.24
N LEU A 570 -29.44 -15.73 6.78
CA LEU A 570 -28.06 -16.29 6.88
C LEU A 570 -27.77 -16.94 8.25
N ALA A 571 -28.72 -16.96 9.19
CA ALA A 571 -28.51 -17.53 10.52
C ALA A 571 -27.96 -18.97 10.52
N PRO A 572 -28.39 -19.90 9.63
CA PRO A 572 -27.80 -21.23 9.56
C PRO A 572 -26.33 -21.24 9.18
N TYR A 573 -25.90 -20.33 8.30
CA TYR A 573 -24.49 -20.18 7.89
C TYR A 573 -23.64 -19.64 9.02
N TYR A 574 -24.12 -18.64 9.77
CA TYR A 574 -23.43 -18.12 10.96
C TYR A 574 -23.28 -19.20 12.03
N ALA A 575 -24.34 -19.99 12.30
CA ALA A 575 -24.29 -21.04 13.29
C ALA A 575 -23.27 -22.13 12.93
N GLU A 576 -23.26 -22.58 11.68
CA GLU A 576 -22.31 -23.59 11.21
C GLU A 576 -20.87 -23.06 11.18
N SER A 577 -20.68 -21.81 10.72
CA SER A 577 -19.37 -21.16 10.71
C SER A 577 -18.78 -21.01 12.12
N ALA A 578 -19.60 -20.66 13.09
CA ALA A 578 -19.16 -20.51 14.48
C ALA A 578 -18.67 -21.84 15.09
N LYS A 579 -19.32 -22.95 14.77
CA LYS A 579 -18.88 -24.30 15.19
C LYS A 579 -17.54 -24.71 14.58
N ARG A 580 -17.28 -24.25 13.34
CA ARG A 580 -16.08 -24.61 12.56
C ARG A 580 -15.01 -23.52 12.53
N VAL A 581 -15.13 -22.47 13.32
CA VAL A 581 -14.24 -21.29 13.25
C VAL A 581 -12.76 -21.67 13.46
N GLY A 582 -12.46 -22.73 14.21
CA GLY A 582 -11.09 -23.21 14.37
C GLY A 582 -10.41 -23.72 13.07
N ALA A 583 -11.20 -23.99 12.01
CA ALA A 583 -10.67 -24.34 10.68
C ALA A 583 -10.49 -23.12 9.75
N TYR A 584 -10.87 -21.91 10.20
CA TYR A 584 -10.75 -20.67 9.45
C TYR A 584 -9.33 -20.09 9.59
N ASP A 585 -8.89 -19.35 8.58
CA ASP A 585 -7.75 -18.47 8.78
C ASP A 585 -8.11 -17.35 9.77
N GLU A 586 -7.08 -16.78 10.38
CA GLU A 586 -7.24 -15.80 11.46
C GLU A 586 -8.05 -14.56 11.04
N HIS A 587 -7.91 -14.13 9.79
CA HIS A 587 -8.63 -12.97 9.27
C HIS A 587 -10.14 -13.24 9.15
N SER A 588 -10.51 -14.36 8.57
CA SER A 588 -11.92 -14.79 8.43
C SER A 588 -12.55 -15.10 9.79
N ALA A 589 -11.80 -15.69 10.73
CA ALA A 589 -12.26 -15.93 12.09
C ALA A 589 -12.58 -14.62 12.82
N ARG A 590 -11.71 -13.61 12.70
CA ARG A 590 -11.93 -12.25 13.24
C ARG A 590 -13.16 -11.59 12.63
N ALA A 591 -13.31 -11.68 11.32
CA ALA A 591 -14.46 -11.11 10.60
C ALA A 591 -15.78 -11.75 11.07
N LEU A 592 -15.83 -13.08 11.18
CA LEU A 592 -16.99 -13.79 11.74
C LEU A 592 -17.31 -13.32 13.16
N GLY A 593 -16.32 -13.25 14.04
CA GLY A 593 -16.50 -12.81 15.41
C GLY A 593 -17.01 -11.37 15.51
N GLN A 594 -16.52 -10.46 14.67
CA GLN A 594 -17.01 -9.08 14.60
C GLN A 594 -18.48 -9.01 14.17
N HIS A 595 -18.89 -9.81 13.16
CA HIS A 595 -20.29 -9.90 12.76
C HIS A 595 -21.17 -10.39 13.91
N LEU A 596 -20.75 -11.44 14.64
CA LEU A 596 -21.50 -12.01 15.74
C LEU A 596 -21.62 -11.03 16.91
N ALA A 597 -20.56 -10.29 17.23
CA ALA A 597 -20.58 -9.25 18.26
C ALA A 597 -21.52 -8.09 17.88
N ASP A 598 -21.48 -7.63 16.62
CA ASP A 598 -22.40 -6.61 16.12
C ASP A 598 -23.86 -7.09 16.15
N LEU A 599 -24.13 -8.33 15.73
CA LEU A 599 -25.48 -8.92 15.79
C LEU A 599 -25.99 -9.04 17.22
N ALA A 600 -25.13 -9.36 18.19
CA ALA A 600 -25.48 -9.37 19.61
C ALA A 600 -25.78 -7.94 20.13
N ALA A 601 -24.94 -6.96 19.77
CA ALA A 601 -25.16 -5.55 20.11
C ALA A 601 -26.48 -5.01 19.54
N PHE A 602 -26.84 -5.41 18.32
CA PHE A 602 -28.14 -5.05 17.71
C PHE A 602 -29.31 -5.91 18.19
N GLY A 603 -29.10 -6.89 19.07
CA GLY A 603 -30.13 -7.75 19.65
C GLY A 603 -30.72 -8.78 18.67
N ALA A 604 -29.96 -9.17 17.65
CA ALA A 604 -30.33 -10.26 16.75
C ALA A 604 -29.90 -11.64 17.31
N ILE A 605 -28.88 -11.68 18.14
CA ILE A 605 -28.36 -12.86 18.84
C ILE A 605 -28.33 -12.57 20.34
N ASP A 606 -28.84 -13.52 21.16
CA ASP A 606 -28.62 -13.49 22.59
C ASP A 606 -27.46 -14.44 22.96
N PRO A 607 -26.37 -13.92 23.52
CA PRO A 607 -25.20 -14.73 23.86
C PRO A 607 -25.49 -15.75 24.98
N ARG A 608 -26.55 -15.56 25.77
CA ARG A 608 -26.93 -16.46 26.89
C ARG A 608 -27.72 -17.69 26.45
N VAL A 609 -28.23 -17.71 25.24
CA VAL A 609 -28.93 -18.88 24.69
C VAL A 609 -27.89 -19.96 24.39
N GLU A 610 -28.15 -21.16 24.89
CA GLU A 610 -27.33 -22.35 24.64
C GLU A 610 -27.26 -22.64 23.13
N GLY A 611 -26.04 -22.90 22.62
CA GLY A 611 -25.80 -23.10 21.18
C GLY A 611 -25.91 -21.82 20.32
N SER A 612 -25.95 -20.63 20.94
CA SER A 612 -25.94 -19.38 20.19
C SER A 612 -24.66 -19.28 19.33
N PRO A 613 -24.71 -18.71 18.10
CA PRO A 613 -23.54 -18.62 17.25
C PRO A 613 -22.35 -17.92 17.92
N ILE A 614 -22.58 -16.89 18.74
CA ILE A 614 -21.51 -16.21 19.46
C ILE A 614 -20.96 -17.10 20.61
N GLY A 615 -21.81 -17.93 21.24
CA GLY A 615 -21.38 -18.91 22.23
C GLY A 615 -20.48 -20.00 21.62
N GLU A 616 -20.86 -20.52 20.45
CA GLU A 616 -20.05 -21.46 19.67
C GLU A 616 -18.73 -20.84 19.20
N PHE A 617 -18.75 -19.58 18.75
CA PHE A 617 -17.54 -18.85 18.38
C PHE A 617 -16.57 -18.76 19.56
N VAL A 618 -17.03 -18.32 20.73
CA VAL A 618 -16.18 -18.20 21.93
C VAL A 618 -15.64 -19.55 22.39
N ALA A 619 -16.37 -20.64 22.16
CA ALA A 619 -15.91 -21.98 22.49
C ALA A 619 -14.82 -22.52 21.54
N ASN A 620 -14.86 -22.15 20.24
CA ASN A 620 -14.08 -22.79 19.20
C ASN A 620 -13.03 -21.89 18.53
N ALA A 621 -13.08 -20.54 18.70
CA ALA A 621 -12.12 -19.60 18.10
C ALA A 621 -10.79 -19.57 18.86
N SER A 622 -9.74 -19.15 18.15
CA SER A 622 -8.42 -18.89 18.75
C SER A 622 -8.47 -17.77 19.80
N PRO A 623 -7.59 -17.78 20.80
CA PRO A 623 -7.49 -16.68 21.76
C PRO A 623 -7.26 -15.33 21.08
N GLU A 624 -6.44 -15.29 20.03
CA GLU A 624 -6.13 -14.09 19.25
C GLU A 624 -7.37 -13.53 18.53
N ALA A 625 -8.20 -14.38 17.93
CA ALA A 625 -9.43 -13.96 17.29
C ALA A 625 -10.42 -13.38 18.30
N LYS A 626 -10.60 -14.03 19.47
CA LYS A 626 -11.47 -13.58 20.56
C LYS A 626 -11.03 -12.21 21.10
N LEU A 627 -9.74 -12.08 21.42
CA LEU A 627 -9.14 -10.83 21.88
C LEU A 627 -9.34 -9.70 20.86
N HIS A 628 -9.11 -9.99 19.57
CA HIS A 628 -9.31 -9.01 18.48
C HIS A 628 -10.77 -8.54 18.39
N VAL A 629 -11.73 -9.44 18.54
CA VAL A 629 -13.17 -9.10 18.49
C VAL A 629 -13.53 -8.14 19.62
N LEU A 630 -13.13 -8.45 20.85
CA LEU A 630 -13.39 -7.59 22.01
C LEU A 630 -12.71 -6.23 21.87
N ASP A 631 -11.45 -6.19 21.46
CA ASP A 631 -10.69 -4.96 21.21
C ASP A 631 -11.33 -4.11 20.10
N SER A 632 -11.82 -4.75 19.02
CA SER A 632 -12.55 -4.06 17.93
C SER A 632 -13.86 -3.42 18.41
N VAL A 633 -14.62 -4.08 19.30
CA VAL A 633 -15.80 -3.48 19.91
C VAL A 633 -15.44 -2.27 20.76
N GLY A 634 -14.39 -2.36 21.58
CA GLY A 634 -13.88 -1.25 22.40
C GLY A 634 -13.50 -0.03 21.54
N ARG A 635 -12.75 -0.24 20.45
CA ARG A 635 -12.39 0.83 19.50
C ARG A 635 -13.59 1.46 18.79
N LYS A 636 -14.59 0.67 18.40
CA LYS A 636 -15.83 1.21 17.82
C LYS A 636 -16.58 2.12 18.79
N LEU A 637 -16.53 1.84 20.10
CA LEU A 637 -17.13 2.68 21.13
C LEU A 637 -16.43 4.06 21.19
N GLN A 638 -15.12 4.14 21.01
CA GLN A 638 -14.37 5.39 21.02
C GLN A 638 -14.69 6.29 19.80
N GLY A 639 -14.87 5.70 18.61
CA GLY A 639 -15.08 6.42 17.36
C GLY A 639 -16.48 6.95 17.10
N THR A 640 -17.48 6.65 17.94
CA THR A 640 -18.89 6.95 17.68
C THR A 640 -19.38 8.10 18.58
N GLU A 641 -19.87 9.18 18.00
CA GLU A 641 -20.33 10.36 18.76
C GLU A 641 -21.56 10.04 19.64
N ARG A 642 -22.53 9.32 19.13
CA ARG A 642 -23.76 8.96 19.87
C ARG A 642 -24.17 7.52 19.61
N ILE A 643 -24.33 6.75 20.69
CA ILE A 643 -24.78 5.35 20.64
C ILE A 643 -26.14 5.25 21.34
N ASP A 644 -27.07 4.50 20.75
CA ASP A 644 -28.37 4.21 21.37
C ASP A 644 -28.16 3.53 22.75
N PRO A 645 -28.78 4.02 23.84
CA PRO A 645 -28.62 3.44 25.15
C PRO A 645 -28.99 1.94 25.22
N ALA A 646 -29.92 1.48 24.40
CA ALA A 646 -30.29 0.06 24.36
C ALA A 646 -29.19 -0.79 23.71
N ILE A 647 -28.47 -0.25 22.72
CA ILE A 647 -27.30 -0.91 22.13
C ILE A 647 -26.18 -0.95 23.16
N LEU A 648 -25.90 0.17 23.84
CA LEU A 648 -24.86 0.24 24.85
C LEU A 648 -25.12 -0.75 26.00
N ALA A 649 -26.36 -0.88 26.47
CA ALA A 649 -26.74 -1.85 27.50
C ALA A 649 -26.51 -3.31 27.05
N ARG A 650 -26.76 -3.63 25.76
CA ARG A 650 -26.48 -4.96 25.21
C ARG A 650 -24.99 -5.22 25.07
N ILE A 651 -24.21 -4.22 24.67
CA ILE A 651 -22.75 -4.32 24.61
C ILE A 651 -22.19 -4.58 26.01
N GLN A 652 -22.64 -3.85 27.03
CA GLN A 652 -22.26 -4.07 28.43
C GLN A 652 -22.63 -5.50 28.90
N SER A 653 -23.83 -5.98 28.54
CA SER A 653 -24.27 -7.34 28.83
C SER A 653 -23.43 -8.42 28.12
N LEU A 654 -23.04 -8.16 26.87
CA LEU A 654 -22.14 -9.02 26.10
C LEU A 654 -20.77 -9.14 26.77
N TRP A 655 -20.18 -8.02 27.20
CA TRP A 655 -18.92 -8.01 27.95
C TRP A 655 -19.02 -8.85 29.22
N THR A 656 -20.06 -8.60 30.07
CA THR A 656 -20.23 -9.32 31.31
C THR A 656 -20.37 -10.83 31.11
N TRP A 657 -21.17 -11.24 30.12
CA TRP A 657 -21.34 -12.66 29.76
C TRP A 657 -20.01 -13.28 29.28
N TRP A 658 -19.23 -12.54 28.45
CA TRP A 658 -17.97 -13.04 27.90
C TRP A 658 -16.93 -13.21 29.02
N ARG A 659 -16.79 -12.22 29.88
CA ARG A 659 -15.89 -12.30 31.04
C ARG A 659 -16.23 -13.48 31.95
N GLU A 660 -17.50 -13.68 32.31
CA GLU A 660 -17.94 -14.81 33.13
C GLU A 660 -17.55 -16.15 32.51
N ARG A 661 -17.61 -16.25 31.18
CA ARG A 661 -17.22 -17.45 30.46
C ARG A 661 -15.68 -17.61 30.40
N ALA A 662 -14.95 -16.55 30.18
CA ALA A 662 -13.49 -16.55 30.21
C ALA A 662 -12.95 -16.97 31.58
N GLU A 663 -13.56 -16.50 32.66
CA GLU A 663 -13.26 -16.96 34.02
C GLU A 663 -13.51 -18.47 34.21
N ALA A 664 -14.66 -18.94 33.75
CA ALA A 664 -15.05 -20.35 33.88
C ALA A 664 -14.15 -21.31 33.07
N THR A 665 -13.60 -20.85 31.94
CA THR A 665 -12.74 -21.65 31.06
C THR A 665 -11.24 -21.38 31.24
N HIS A 666 -10.86 -20.46 32.14
CA HIS A 666 -9.49 -20.00 32.37
C HIS A 666 -8.76 -19.45 31.13
N HIS A 667 -9.53 -18.90 30.16
CA HIS A 667 -8.98 -18.18 29.01
C HIS A 667 -9.02 -16.68 29.27
N LEU A 668 -8.07 -16.19 30.07
CA LEU A 668 -8.11 -14.83 30.62
C LEU A 668 -7.45 -13.78 29.71
N ASP A 669 -6.57 -14.18 28.79
CA ASP A 669 -5.81 -13.25 27.92
C ASP A 669 -6.72 -12.42 27.03
N GLU A 670 -7.90 -12.95 26.64
CA GLU A 670 -8.88 -12.23 25.83
C GLU A 670 -9.50 -11.03 26.55
N LEU A 671 -9.47 -11.01 27.91
CA LEU A 671 -9.96 -9.92 28.73
C LEU A 671 -9.05 -8.69 28.72
N GLU A 672 -7.81 -8.82 28.25
CA GLU A 672 -6.89 -7.69 28.08
C GLU A 672 -7.48 -6.57 27.20
N ALA A 673 -8.46 -6.88 26.34
CA ALA A 673 -9.17 -5.90 25.52
C ALA A 673 -9.94 -4.85 26.33
N PHE A 674 -10.18 -5.04 27.64
CA PHE A 674 -11.00 -4.13 28.43
C PHE A 674 -10.42 -2.71 28.52
N GLY A 675 -9.13 -2.56 28.33
CA GLY A 675 -8.51 -1.25 28.32
C GLY A 675 -9.10 -0.28 27.29
N THR A 676 -9.40 -0.79 26.08
CA THR A 676 -10.06 0.02 25.02
C THR A 676 -11.53 0.31 25.35
N TRP A 677 -12.21 -0.60 26.08
CA TRP A 677 -13.59 -0.38 26.57
C TRP A 677 -13.62 0.69 27.64
N PHE A 678 -12.72 0.59 28.62
CA PHE A 678 -12.56 1.58 29.67
C PHE A 678 -12.24 2.97 29.08
N GLY A 679 -11.24 3.03 28.17
CA GLY A 679 -10.83 4.25 27.49
C GLY A 679 -11.92 4.90 26.63
N SER A 680 -13.00 4.19 26.30
CA SER A 680 -14.14 4.78 25.58
C SER A 680 -14.94 5.80 26.39
N GLY A 681 -14.94 5.72 27.73
CA GLY A 681 -15.71 6.58 28.62
C GLY A 681 -17.23 6.48 28.48
N ARG A 682 -17.76 5.46 27.78
CA ARG A 682 -19.19 5.36 27.40
C ARG A 682 -20.10 4.77 28.47
N PHE A 683 -19.55 3.99 29.39
CA PHE A 683 -20.30 3.30 30.43
C PHE A 683 -20.31 4.06 31.75
N ASP A 684 -21.17 3.64 32.69
CA ASP A 684 -21.16 4.16 34.05
C ASP A 684 -19.76 4.02 34.68
N ARG A 685 -19.25 5.11 35.23
CA ARG A 685 -17.86 5.17 35.71
C ARG A 685 -17.60 4.23 36.91
N ALA A 686 -18.58 4.06 37.81
CA ALA A 686 -18.43 3.16 38.94
C ALA A 686 -18.37 1.71 38.51
N TRP A 687 -19.23 1.32 37.56
CA TRP A 687 -19.21 -0.02 36.96
C TRP A 687 -17.90 -0.27 36.22
N THR A 688 -17.46 0.69 35.41
CA THR A 688 -16.27 0.54 34.56
C THR A 688 -15.01 0.39 35.39
N LEU A 689 -14.85 1.18 36.47
CA LEU A 689 -13.71 1.10 37.36
C LEU A 689 -13.68 -0.23 38.16
N ALA A 690 -14.85 -0.67 38.65
CA ALA A 690 -14.96 -1.95 39.35
C ALA A 690 -14.66 -3.14 38.42
N GLU A 691 -15.05 -3.05 37.15
CA GLU A 691 -14.79 -4.07 36.15
C GLU A 691 -13.32 -4.07 35.72
N LEU A 692 -12.70 -2.88 35.59
CA LEU A 692 -11.24 -2.75 35.34
C LEU A 692 -10.43 -3.41 36.45
N GLU A 693 -10.77 -3.18 37.72
CA GLU A 693 -10.08 -3.79 38.84
C GLU A 693 -10.16 -5.32 38.78
N LYS A 694 -11.34 -5.89 38.47
CA LYS A 694 -11.53 -7.34 38.29
C LYS A 694 -10.68 -7.89 37.15
N VAL A 695 -10.71 -7.22 36.01
CA VAL A 695 -9.94 -7.64 34.82
C VAL A 695 -8.46 -7.63 35.14
N LEU A 696 -7.92 -6.59 35.75
CA LEU A 696 -6.52 -6.50 36.13
C LEU A 696 -6.11 -7.62 37.11
N VAL A 697 -7.00 -8.00 38.06
CA VAL A 697 -6.76 -9.16 38.92
C VAL A 697 -6.71 -10.46 38.12
N LEU A 698 -7.64 -10.67 37.19
CA LEU A 698 -7.74 -11.87 36.38
C LEU A 698 -6.58 -12.04 35.41
N THR A 699 -6.16 -10.93 34.76
CA THR A 699 -5.07 -10.94 33.76
C THR A 699 -3.67 -10.74 34.38
N GLY A 700 -3.59 -10.67 35.72
CA GLY A 700 -2.31 -10.37 36.37
C GLY A 700 -1.78 -8.98 36.10
N GLY A 701 -2.65 -8.03 35.74
CA GLY A 701 -2.32 -6.64 35.40
C GLY A 701 -2.09 -6.39 33.93
N HIS A 702 -2.07 -7.41 33.08
CA HIS A 702 -1.93 -7.27 31.63
C HIS A 702 -3.19 -6.70 31.01
N LEU A 703 -3.03 -5.67 30.16
CA LEU A 703 -4.14 -5.00 29.51
C LEU A 703 -3.69 -4.35 28.20
N ARG A 704 -4.55 -4.37 27.19
CA ARG A 704 -4.41 -3.54 26.00
C ARG A 704 -5.06 -2.19 26.26
N TRP A 705 -4.30 -1.10 26.17
CA TRP A 705 -4.80 0.22 26.49
C TRP A 705 -4.14 1.32 25.66
N ASP A 706 -4.78 2.48 25.61
CA ASP A 706 -4.32 3.72 25.01
C ASP A 706 -4.23 4.85 26.05
N GLU A 707 -3.89 6.06 25.61
CA GLU A 707 -3.79 7.21 26.50
C GLU A 707 -5.11 7.57 27.19
N GLY A 708 -6.26 7.32 26.54
CA GLY A 708 -7.58 7.59 27.09
C GLY A 708 -7.88 6.83 28.38
N LEU A 709 -7.30 5.65 28.59
CA LEU A 709 -7.43 4.90 29.84
C LEU A 709 -6.82 5.68 31.02
N LEU A 710 -5.64 6.26 30.86
CA LEU A 710 -4.95 6.98 31.93
C LEU A 710 -5.66 8.30 32.27
N ASP A 711 -6.19 9.01 31.30
CA ASP A 711 -6.94 10.25 31.51
C ASP A 711 -8.20 9.97 32.32
N LEU A 712 -8.95 8.94 31.95
CA LEU A 712 -10.16 8.55 32.68
C LEU A 712 -9.87 8.01 34.08
N LEU A 713 -8.73 7.31 34.30
CA LEU A 713 -8.30 6.92 35.64
C LEU A 713 -7.95 8.15 36.51
N ALA A 714 -7.33 9.17 35.91
CA ALA A 714 -7.05 10.43 36.64
C ALA A 714 -8.35 11.14 37.04
N GLU A 715 -9.37 11.18 36.16
CA GLU A 715 -10.70 11.73 36.49
C GLU A 715 -11.39 10.96 37.62
N ASP A 716 -11.26 9.64 37.65
CA ASP A 716 -11.87 8.79 38.67
C ASP A 716 -11.18 8.89 40.04
N ALA A 717 -9.94 9.42 40.11
CA ALA A 717 -9.22 9.56 41.34
C ALA A 717 -9.97 10.41 42.41
N ALA A 718 -10.73 11.42 41.98
CA ALA A 718 -11.53 12.24 42.87
C ALA A 718 -12.71 11.46 43.50
N ARG A 719 -13.21 10.40 42.83
CA ARG A 719 -14.37 9.63 43.28
C ARG A 719 -13.98 8.35 44.04
N SER A 720 -12.89 7.71 43.61
CA SER A 720 -12.51 6.38 44.10
C SER A 720 -10.98 6.24 44.18
N PRO A 721 -10.28 7.04 44.99
CA PRO A 721 -8.80 7.12 44.99
C PRO A 721 -8.13 5.79 45.32
N GLU A 722 -8.69 4.98 46.22
CA GLU A 722 -8.12 3.66 46.56
C GLU A 722 -8.19 2.67 45.39
N ALA A 723 -9.33 2.61 44.65
CA ALA A 723 -9.50 1.75 43.52
C ALA A 723 -8.56 2.15 42.36
N VAL A 724 -8.46 3.46 42.08
CA VAL A 724 -7.54 4.00 41.09
C VAL A 724 -6.08 3.66 41.43
N ALA A 725 -5.68 3.82 42.70
CA ALA A 725 -4.32 3.50 43.15
C ALA A 725 -4.03 1.97 43.00
N ARG A 726 -5.02 1.08 43.34
CA ARG A 726 -4.87 -0.38 43.12
C ARG A 726 -4.72 -0.72 41.65
N CYS A 727 -5.61 -0.20 40.79
CA CYS A 727 -5.55 -0.43 39.34
C CYS A 727 -4.18 0.05 38.78
N LYS A 728 -3.75 1.26 39.20
CA LYS A 728 -2.49 1.80 38.70
C LYS A 728 -1.28 0.99 39.13
N LYS A 729 -1.24 0.48 40.36
CA LYS A 729 -0.15 -0.41 40.84
C LYS A 729 -0.11 -1.69 40.04
N MET A 730 -1.25 -2.36 39.78
CA MET A 730 -1.31 -3.57 38.97
C MET A 730 -0.83 -3.34 37.54
N LEU A 731 -1.24 -2.22 36.92
CA LEU A 731 -0.74 -1.85 35.58
C LEU A 731 0.78 -1.64 35.55
N ILE A 732 1.35 -0.99 36.57
CA ILE A 732 2.80 -0.80 36.67
C ILE A 732 3.52 -2.14 36.79
N ASP A 733 3.02 -3.05 37.64
CA ASP A 733 3.64 -4.33 37.92
C ASP A 733 3.70 -5.25 36.70
N ALA A 734 2.70 -5.19 35.83
CA ALA A 734 2.58 -6.01 34.63
C ALA A 734 3.15 -5.37 33.36
N SER A 735 3.32 -4.05 33.35
CA SER A 735 3.77 -3.34 32.15
C SER A 735 5.28 -3.45 31.98
N ASP A 736 5.71 -3.65 30.74
CA ASP A 736 7.10 -3.46 30.37
C ASP A 736 7.49 -2.01 30.69
N PRO A 737 8.57 -1.76 31.43
CA PRO A 737 9.04 -0.42 31.80
C PRO A 737 9.08 0.56 30.61
N TRP A 738 9.43 0.08 29.44
CA TRP A 738 9.53 0.87 28.21
C TRP A 738 8.17 1.42 27.71
N LEU A 739 7.07 0.70 27.96
CA LEU A 739 5.72 1.15 27.59
C LEU A 739 5.23 2.33 28.43
N LEU A 740 5.86 2.55 29.59
CA LEU A 740 5.49 3.57 30.54
C LEU A 740 6.32 4.87 30.40
N ILE A 741 7.46 4.83 29.69
CA ILE A 741 8.34 6.00 29.51
C ILE A 741 7.68 7.03 28.57
N GLY A 742 7.67 8.30 29.01
CA GLY A 742 7.23 9.44 28.21
C GLY A 742 5.71 9.64 28.14
N ARG A 743 4.90 8.86 28.84
CA ARG A 743 3.46 9.05 28.87
C ARG A 743 3.03 10.06 29.94
N GLU A 744 2.55 11.21 29.50
CA GLU A 744 2.07 12.31 30.35
C GLU A 744 0.92 11.87 31.28
N GLY A 745 0.05 10.97 30.82
CA GLY A 745 -1.06 10.40 31.58
C GLY A 745 -0.65 9.61 32.86
N ILE A 746 0.62 9.13 32.96
CA ILE A 746 1.09 8.51 34.21
C ILE A 746 1.23 9.56 35.32
N ARG A 747 1.76 10.72 34.95
CA ARG A 747 1.93 11.86 35.87
C ARG A 747 0.58 12.43 36.29
N SER A 748 -0.39 12.49 35.36
CA SER A 748 -1.74 12.99 35.62
C SER A 748 -2.48 12.16 36.68
N VAL A 749 -2.38 10.82 36.64
CA VAL A 749 -2.98 9.94 37.65
C VAL A 749 -2.34 10.15 39.01
N VAL A 750 -1.00 10.27 39.12
CA VAL A 750 -0.32 10.52 40.40
C VAL A 750 -0.68 11.90 40.95
N ALA A 751 -0.73 12.92 40.11
CA ALA A 751 -1.13 14.27 40.49
C ALA A 751 -2.59 14.32 40.94
N ALA A 752 -3.49 13.64 40.23
CA ALA A 752 -4.91 13.57 40.58
C ALA A 752 -5.13 12.87 41.93
N LEU A 753 -4.42 11.76 42.19
CA LEU A 753 -4.44 11.11 43.51
C LEU A 753 -3.96 12.05 44.63
N ALA A 754 -2.82 12.73 44.43
CA ALA A 754 -2.27 13.66 45.43
C ALA A 754 -3.21 14.82 45.74
N ALA A 755 -4.05 15.24 44.83
CA ALA A 755 -5.03 16.30 45.00
C ALA A 755 -6.28 15.88 45.80
N THR A 756 -6.49 14.59 46.09
CA THR A 756 -7.64 14.12 46.87
C THR A 756 -7.36 14.20 48.38
N GLU A 757 -8.42 14.35 49.19
CA GLU A 757 -8.30 14.35 50.65
C GLU A 757 -7.74 13.01 51.13
N GLY A 758 -6.61 13.02 51.83
CA GLY A 758 -5.91 11.80 52.26
C GLY A 758 -5.20 11.02 51.12
N GLY A 759 -5.24 11.51 49.89
CA GLY A 759 -4.71 10.80 48.71
C GLY A 759 -3.19 10.89 48.53
N GLN A 760 -2.51 11.81 49.29
CA GLN A 760 -1.05 11.93 49.22
C GLN A 760 -0.34 10.61 49.50
N ARG A 761 -0.79 9.83 50.49
CA ARG A 761 -0.24 8.49 50.80
C ARG A 761 -0.39 7.54 49.60
N LEU A 762 -1.54 7.53 48.91
CA LEU A 762 -1.79 6.67 47.74
C LEU A 762 -0.92 7.11 46.57
N ALA A 763 -0.74 8.40 46.33
CA ALA A 763 0.17 8.93 45.33
C ALA A 763 1.62 8.51 45.59
N ASP A 764 2.06 8.56 46.86
CA ASP A 764 3.41 8.15 47.27
C ASP A 764 3.61 6.63 47.12
N GLU A 765 2.59 5.80 47.38
CA GLU A 765 2.62 4.37 47.11
C GLU A 765 2.80 4.08 45.60
N VAL A 766 2.05 4.78 44.73
CA VAL A 766 2.18 4.63 43.27
C VAL A 766 3.55 5.13 42.80
N ARG A 767 4.06 6.27 43.31
CA ARG A 767 5.42 6.76 43.00
C ARG A 767 6.49 5.75 43.39
N SER A 768 6.40 5.23 44.62
CA SER A 768 7.36 4.21 45.11
C SER A 768 7.38 2.98 44.19
N ARG A 769 6.20 2.57 43.66
CA ARG A 769 6.12 1.44 42.72
C ARG A 769 6.76 1.77 41.38
N LEU A 770 6.53 2.96 40.82
CA LEU A 770 7.19 3.44 39.61
C LEU A 770 8.71 3.49 39.79
N LEU A 771 9.20 4.02 40.91
CA LEU A 771 10.64 4.04 41.20
C LEU A 771 11.24 2.63 41.29
N ALA A 772 10.52 1.68 41.92
CA ALA A 772 10.96 0.27 41.98
C ALA A 772 11.07 -0.40 40.59
N HIS A 773 10.30 0.07 39.59
CA HIS A 773 10.38 -0.36 38.21
C HIS A 773 11.33 0.49 37.35
N GLY A 774 12.16 1.36 37.96
CA GLY A 774 13.21 2.09 37.25
C GLY A 774 12.80 3.46 36.68
N PHE A 775 11.62 3.98 37.02
CA PHE A 775 11.17 5.31 36.58
C PHE A 775 11.73 6.40 37.48
N GLY A 776 12.91 6.93 37.16
CA GLY A 776 13.64 7.90 37.99
C GLY A 776 13.08 9.32 37.96
N ASP A 777 12.21 9.72 37.04
CA ASP A 777 11.70 11.08 36.87
C ASP A 777 10.17 11.14 36.97
N VAL A 778 9.64 10.84 38.16
CA VAL A 778 8.20 10.97 38.45
C VAL A 778 7.89 12.38 38.97
N GLU A 779 8.91 13.12 39.39
CA GLU A 779 8.82 14.53 39.82
C GLU A 779 9.22 15.41 38.62
N GLY A 780 8.26 15.77 37.78
CA GLY A 780 8.39 16.91 36.90
C GLY A 780 8.50 18.18 37.73
N THR A 781 9.65 18.40 38.37
CA THR A 781 9.98 19.70 38.94
C THR A 781 10.14 20.70 37.82
N SER A 782 9.17 21.57 37.68
CA SER A 782 9.27 22.91 37.13
C SER A 782 10.63 23.53 37.48
N ALA A 783 11.63 23.34 36.63
CA ALA A 783 12.83 24.14 36.62
C ALA A 783 13.52 24.07 35.27
N CYS A 784 12.92 24.71 34.27
CA CYS A 784 13.64 25.44 33.25
C CYS A 784 12.73 26.56 32.76
N ARG A 785 12.90 27.73 33.41
CA ARG A 785 12.54 29.02 32.83
C ARG A 785 13.61 29.43 31.81
#